data_1c6c8bd62aad8bc0521a117eea2d9056
#
_entry.id   1c6c8bd62aad8bc0521a117eea2d9056
#
_cell.length_a   1.000
_cell.length_b   1.000
_cell.length_c   1.000
_cell.angle_alpha   90.00
_cell.angle_beta   90.00
_cell.angle_gamma   90.00
#
_symmetry.space_group_name_H-M   'P 1'
#
loop_
_entity.id
_entity.type
_entity.pdbx_description
1 polymer ?
#
loop_
_entity_poly.entity_id
_entity_poly.type
_entity_poly.pdbx_seq_one_letter_code
_entity_poly.pdbx_strand_id
1 'polypeptide(L)'
;MIRTFIARQSFALWGLGLILGSIPCFSQSVEVESGTLDGGAGIQNCESCSGQQMVGNLGTGSVIVPVQVTNAGTYRMTLSYATGDQRTINVTPNQQAFVPITCPASGGWSTVATIDLRVTLQAGNNLISFDNPYGYGPNVDKFELSPLPTPLVQIIPFGINSRIEYDLANGTYDVYFTNTKVVAEASARAHSNAVYRSNAGYTSRTYTSAPVTDRFGTGTRHVITLSGGSQLEMQQVFYTYPSRDEFYTEVLLNGPGSNCYQMSPLTSNAVDIQSNADHRALFVPFDNDKWVRYEAKEHRYANFTSSEVGTLYDNTSRKGLIVGSVEHEVWKTGINLAGEGRTQTSYVSVLAGWTNENVTRDKRGHGWVSVGQQSCRSPRILVNYANDWRQGLEVYGQANAIAEPRYVFNWTQATPMGWNSWGAIQSDLNLTKAKQVVDFFANEVPVFRNADQTLYVDLDSYWDNLTPGGMTGDFSQLTEFANYCKSKGLKPGIYWAPFVDWGKFNRTMEGSSYNYQDCWTKVNGQPLDLDGAYALDPTHPGTKARIAYLINKFKASGFEMIKIDFLAHASLEADSFYEPGVYTGMQAYKVGMEYLIDQLDGSMLVYAAISPNIATGRYVHMRRIACDAYKGISETAYTLNSTTYGWWQNQMYSFIDADHVVFANESEGENRARLASALVTGTLITGDDYASDGVWKTRSQELLQNSDLLQIINDGKAFRPVEGNTGWDPNALFVKSMGNSHYVAVFNYGAEAKSFTIDLARVGLNAQQANQMKDLFSGSNLPSNTTAGSITLNVPAADVRLIQLRESALPVTLVNVEAKKVNRTTRLNWKTTAEVNNREFIIERSLDAKAFKPIGTVAGAGSSTKSIAYQFTDTTPTLNQTNYYRLKQVDLDQTFAYSKTLAVRFADQDSLTLFPNPTHGPLTVKVPRTLVGELRLEITKNDGTPVLVKKYTSVADRSIQINVAPLNVGVYTLSLEDTEGNRRQARLIRN
;
A
#
# COMPACT_ATOMS: atom_id res chain seq x y z
N MET A 1 81.50 -5.97 53.35
CA MET A 1 81.55 -7.07 54.28
C MET A 1 80.35 -7.98 53.91
N ILE A 2 80.60 -9.07 53.18
CA ILE A 2 80.72 -10.45 53.64
C ILE A 2 79.47 -10.86 54.44
N ARG A 3 78.67 -11.82 54.00
CA ARG A 3 78.64 -13.28 53.69
C ARG A 3 77.23 -13.69 53.36
N THR A 4 76.87 -14.41 52.41
CA THR A 4 77.02 -15.77 51.96
C THR A 4 76.09 -16.82 52.62
N PHE A 5 75.41 -17.59 51.80
CA PHE A 5 74.85 -18.96 51.82
C PHE A 5 73.41 -19.18 52.42
N ILE A 6 72.54 -20.04 52.03
CA ILE A 6 72.55 -21.29 51.24
C ILE A 6 71.14 -21.55 50.70
N ALA A 7 71.07 -22.32 49.57
CA ALA A 7 69.91 -22.84 48.91
C ALA A 7 69.08 -23.84 49.65
N ARG A 8 67.77 -23.97 49.33
CA ARG A 8 67.06 -25.22 49.23
C ARG A 8 65.94 -25.18 48.17
N GLN A 9 65.97 -26.11 47.29
CA GLN A 9 64.96 -26.41 46.27
C GLN A 9 63.67 -26.95 46.90
N SER A 10 62.55 -26.54 46.33
CA SER A 10 61.32 -27.34 46.35
C SER A 10 60.50 -27.09 45.07
N PHE A 11 60.17 -28.16 44.39
CA PHE A 11 59.35 -28.24 43.19
C PHE A 11 57.92 -27.73 43.45
N ALA A 12 57.42 -26.88 42.57
CA ALA A 12 55.97 -26.64 42.41
C ALA A 12 55.61 -26.41 40.93
N LEU A 13 54.56 -27.04 40.55
CA LEU A 13 53.97 -27.16 39.21
C LEU A 13 53.85 -25.86 38.38
N TRP A 14 54.12 -25.99 37.10
CA TRP A 14 53.80 -25.02 36.05
C TRP A 14 52.28 -25.03 35.78
N GLY A 15 51.61 -23.90 36.11
CA GLY A 15 50.33 -23.52 35.54
C GLY A 15 50.60 -22.64 34.31
N LEU A 16 50.31 -23.14 33.11
CA LEU A 16 50.31 -22.37 31.90
C LEU A 16 49.15 -21.34 31.94
N GLY A 17 49.43 -20.12 32.32
CA GLY A 17 48.56 -19.00 32.08
C GLY A 17 48.72 -18.55 30.61
N LEU A 18 47.74 -18.80 29.78
CA LEU A 18 47.63 -18.11 28.45
C LEU A 18 47.44 -16.61 28.72
N ILE A 19 48.50 -15.86 28.53
CA ILE A 19 48.41 -14.42 28.34
C ILE A 19 47.92 -14.25 26.90
N LEU A 20 46.64 -13.99 26.73
CA LEU A 20 46.08 -13.39 25.54
C LEU A 20 46.64 -11.96 25.43
N GLY A 21 47.78 -11.84 24.82
CA GLY A 21 48.31 -10.53 24.40
C GLY A 21 47.31 -9.87 23.44
N SER A 22 46.80 -8.74 23.84
CA SER A 22 46.14 -7.81 22.90
C SER A 22 47.16 -7.50 21.80
N ILE A 23 46.90 -8.04 20.61
CA ILE A 23 47.63 -7.66 19.38
C ILE A 23 47.30 -6.17 19.17
N PRO A 24 48.28 -5.28 19.17
CA PRO A 24 48.04 -3.88 18.83
C PRO A 24 47.49 -3.82 17.41
N CYS A 25 46.30 -3.31 17.22
CA CYS A 25 45.71 -3.00 15.95
C CYS A 25 46.50 -1.83 15.35
N PHE A 26 47.51 -2.08 14.53
CA PHE A 26 48.23 -1.01 13.81
C PHE A 26 47.31 -0.54 12.67
N SER A 27 46.76 0.65 12.78
CA SER A 27 46.16 1.37 11.68
C SER A 27 47.29 1.96 10.85
N GLN A 28 47.24 1.72 9.55
CA GLN A 28 48.18 2.32 8.61
C GLN A 28 47.50 3.51 7.94
N SER A 29 48.10 4.72 8.08
CA SER A 29 47.64 5.92 7.34
C SER A 29 48.43 6.06 6.05
N VAL A 30 47.77 6.37 4.95
CA VAL A 30 48.32 6.51 3.61
C VAL A 30 47.79 7.77 2.95
N GLU A 31 48.69 8.67 2.58
CA GLU A 31 48.40 9.91 1.86
C GLU A 31 48.13 9.59 0.38
N VAL A 32 47.03 10.07 -0.20
CA VAL A 32 46.64 9.74 -1.58
C VAL A 32 47.48 10.47 -2.60
N GLU A 33 47.97 11.66 -2.28
CA GLU A 33 48.88 12.42 -3.13
C GLU A 33 50.27 11.77 -3.32
N SER A 34 50.60 10.76 -2.50
CA SER A 34 51.81 9.95 -2.69
C SER A 34 51.69 8.95 -3.84
N GLY A 35 50.48 8.79 -4.38
CA GLY A 35 50.18 7.86 -5.47
C GLY A 35 50.60 8.37 -6.86
N THR A 36 50.49 7.48 -7.84
CA THR A 36 50.69 7.84 -9.25
C THR A 36 49.44 8.43 -9.83
N LEU A 37 49.50 9.65 -10.32
CA LEU A 37 48.39 10.35 -10.97
C LEU A 37 48.36 10.03 -12.47
N ASP A 38 47.16 9.85 -13.02
CA ASP A 38 46.94 9.63 -14.45
C ASP A 38 45.72 10.42 -14.95
N GLY A 39 45.65 10.65 -16.26
CA GLY A 39 44.55 11.36 -16.92
C GLY A 39 44.52 12.86 -16.55
N GLY A 40 43.49 13.32 -15.88
CA GLY A 40 43.34 14.70 -15.44
C GLY A 40 43.50 14.90 -13.94
N ALA A 41 43.82 13.86 -13.18
CA ALA A 41 43.99 13.95 -11.75
C ALA A 41 45.15 14.88 -11.37
N GLY A 42 44.97 15.64 -10.28
CA GLY A 42 45.99 16.62 -9.86
C GLY A 42 45.93 16.91 -8.38
N ILE A 43 47.11 17.28 -7.84
CA ILE A 43 47.26 17.71 -6.44
C ILE A 43 46.68 19.12 -6.28
N GLN A 44 45.87 19.31 -5.24
CA GLN A 44 45.22 20.56 -4.86
C GLN A 44 45.63 20.95 -3.43
N ASN A 45 45.73 22.23 -3.15
CA ASN A 45 45.99 22.73 -1.79
C ASN A 45 44.71 22.63 -0.94
N CYS A 46 44.87 22.20 0.31
CA CYS A 46 43.76 22.04 1.27
C CYS A 46 44.31 22.26 2.70
N GLU A 47 44.05 23.42 3.29
CA GLU A 47 44.56 23.76 4.63
C GLU A 47 44.10 22.82 5.75
N SER A 48 42.89 22.22 5.62
CA SER A 48 42.31 21.30 6.61
C SER A 48 42.70 19.83 6.37
N CYS A 49 43.37 19.52 5.25
CA CYS A 49 43.77 18.16 4.90
C CYS A 49 45.08 17.76 5.55
N SER A 50 45.36 16.47 5.60
CA SER A 50 46.62 15.91 5.97
C SER A 50 47.70 16.39 4.96
N GLY A 51 48.88 16.77 5.43
CA GLY A 51 49.91 17.30 4.52
C GLY A 51 49.52 18.61 3.81
N GLN A 52 48.37 19.19 4.07
CA GLN A 52 47.80 20.39 3.42
C GLN A 52 47.56 20.20 1.91
N GLN A 53 47.43 18.97 1.46
CA GLN A 53 47.21 18.60 0.07
C GLN A 53 46.13 17.55 -0.05
N MET A 54 45.56 17.37 -1.25
CA MET A 54 44.58 16.34 -1.61
C MET A 54 44.63 16.11 -3.11
N VAL A 55 44.08 15.00 -3.59
CA VAL A 55 43.98 14.71 -5.02
C VAL A 55 42.56 15.01 -5.50
N GLY A 56 42.44 15.84 -6.53
CA GLY A 56 41.20 16.20 -7.21
C GLY A 56 41.16 15.77 -8.67
N ASN A 57 40.03 16.10 -9.35
CA ASN A 57 39.75 15.76 -10.74
C ASN A 57 39.65 14.23 -11.00
N LEU A 58 39.15 13.48 -10.02
CA LEU A 58 38.97 12.03 -10.08
C LEU A 58 37.73 11.62 -10.88
N GLY A 59 37.41 12.34 -11.94
CA GLY A 59 36.41 12.01 -12.95
C GLY A 59 37.06 11.89 -14.32
N THR A 60 37.95 12.81 -14.66
CA THR A 60 38.74 12.75 -15.88
C THR A 60 40.07 12.04 -15.70
N GLY A 61 40.50 11.81 -14.45
CA GLY A 61 41.74 11.12 -14.09
C GLY A 61 41.54 10.14 -12.95
N SER A 62 42.61 9.46 -12.63
CA SER A 62 42.71 8.48 -11.55
C SER A 62 43.98 8.67 -10.73
N VAL A 63 43.99 8.12 -9.51
CA VAL A 63 45.23 8.01 -8.70
C VAL A 63 45.39 6.55 -8.26
N ILE A 64 46.60 6.01 -8.34
CA ILE A 64 46.93 4.65 -7.92
C ILE A 64 47.89 4.73 -6.75
N VAL A 65 47.52 4.25 -5.61
CA VAL A 65 48.28 4.33 -4.35
C VAL A 65 48.80 2.94 -3.97
N PRO A 66 50.14 2.78 -3.83
CA PRO A 66 50.71 1.52 -3.37
C PRO A 66 50.55 1.40 -1.84
N VAL A 67 50.14 0.21 -1.38
CA VAL A 67 49.95 -0.11 0.04
C VAL A 67 50.57 -1.47 0.35
N GLN A 68 51.22 -1.57 1.50
CA GLN A 68 51.75 -2.84 1.96
C GLN A 68 51.03 -3.29 3.24
N VAL A 69 50.47 -4.50 3.22
CA VAL A 69 49.83 -5.09 4.42
C VAL A 69 50.50 -6.41 4.79
N THR A 70 50.63 -6.69 6.09
CA THR A 70 51.30 -7.90 6.57
C THR A 70 50.53 -9.17 6.32
N ASN A 71 49.23 -9.11 6.47
CA ASN A 71 48.35 -10.29 6.35
C ASN A 71 47.33 -10.08 5.23
N ALA A 72 47.01 -11.14 4.49
CA ALA A 72 45.87 -11.13 3.61
C ALA A 72 44.58 -11.13 4.39
N GLY A 73 43.57 -10.39 3.94
CA GLY A 73 42.26 -10.34 4.62
C GLY A 73 41.41 -9.14 4.21
N THR A 74 40.30 -9.00 4.89
CA THR A 74 39.41 -7.83 4.73
C THR A 74 39.83 -6.73 5.71
N TYR A 75 39.98 -5.55 5.18
CA TYR A 75 40.37 -4.34 5.93
C TYR A 75 39.24 -3.32 5.89
N ARG A 76 39.06 -2.61 7.00
CA ARG A 76 38.33 -1.32 7.00
C ARG A 76 39.27 -0.28 6.40
N MET A 77 38.80 0.41 5.38
CA MET A 77 39.41 1.61 4.87
C MET A 77 38.56 2.82 5.31
N THR A 78 39.11 3.71 6.09
CA THR A 78 38.51 5.00 6.42
C THR A 78 39.06 6.02 5.45
N LEU A 79 38.28 6.44 4.47
CA LEU A 79 38.66 7.40 3.41
C LEU A 79 38.34 8.81 3.85
N SER A 80 39.33 9.69 3.86
CA SER A 80 39.18 11.13 4.07
C SER A 80 38.99 11.84 2.73
N TYR A 81 37.92 12.63 2.61
CA TYR A 81 37.53 13.28 1.36
C TYR A 81 36.95 14.68 1.59
N ALA A 82 36.95 15.52 0.54
CA ALA A 82 36.26 16.80 0.53
C ALA A 82 35.39 16.97 -0.71
N THR A 83 34.13 17.42 -0.53
CA THR A 83 33.23 17.70 -1.64
C THR A 83 32.13 18.70 -1.24
N GLY A 84 31.76 19.60 -2.16
CA GLY A 84 30.69 20.57 -1.95
C GLY A 84 29.28 19.98 -2.12
N ASP A 85 29.16 18.89 -2.87
CA ASP A 85 27.92 18.15 -3.19
C ASP A 85 28.15 16.66 -2.97
N GLN A 86 27.08 15.86 -3.00
CA GLN A 86 27.19 14.40 -2.92
C GLN A 86 27.81 13.84 -4.21
N ARG A 87 28.87 13.05 -4.06
CA ARG A 87 29.60 12.44 -5.18
C ARG A 87 29.92 10.98 -4.96
N THR A 88 30.12 10.24 -6.03
CA THR A 88 30.58 8.85 -5.99
C THR A 88 32.05 8.75 -6.39
N ILE A 89 32.79 7.82 -5.78
CA ILE A 89 34.15 7.45 -6.16
C ILE A 89 34.26 5.93 -6.19
N ASN A 90 34.94 5.38 -7.19
CA ASN A 90 35.28 3.98 -7.24
C ASN A 90 36.61 3.73 -6.53
N VAL A 91 36.65 2.73 -5.69
CA VAL A 91 37.83 2.22 -5.03
C VAL A 91 38.15 0.84 -5.59
N THR A 92 39.29 0.68 -6.27
CA THR A 92 39.64 -0.57 -6.97
C THR A 92 40.92 -1.15 -6.38
N PRO A 93 40.85 -2.18 -5.50
CA PRO A 93 42.06 -2.87 -5.01
C PRO A 93 42.59 -3.84 -6.05
N ASN A 94 43.87 -3.81 -6.34
CA ASN A 94 44.62 -4.80 -7.16
C ASN A 94 43.98 -5.11 -8.51
N GLN A 95 43.35 -4.16 -9.18
CA GLN A 95 42.62 -4.34 -10.44
C GLN A 95 41.43 -5.36 -10.33
N GLN A 96 40.94 -5.58 -9.14
CA GLN A 96 39.72 -6.36 -8.90
C GLN A 96 38.47 -5.57 -9.29
N ALA A 97 37.26 -6.11 -9.01
CA ALA A 97 36.04 -5.33 -9.14
C ALA A 97 36.07 -4.08 -8.25
N PHE A 98 35.75 -2.93 -8.82
CA PHE A 98 35.68 -1.68 -8.06
C PHE A 98 34.54 -1.68 -7.05
N VAL A 99 34.75 -0.97 -5.95
CA VAL A 99 33.74 -0.71 -4.92
C VAL A 99 33.30 0.76 -5.08
N PRO A 100 32.09 1.04 -5.59
CA PRO A 100 31.59 2.39 -5.71
C PRO A 100 31.14 2.91 -4.34
N ILE A 101 31.66 4.07 -3.93
CA ILE A 101 31.37 4.70 -2.65
C ILE A 101 30.71 6.05 -2.88
N THR A 102 29.52 6.23 -2.33
CA THR A 102 28.85 7.54 -2.31
C THR A 102 29.36 8.35 -1.11
N CYS A 103 29.99 9.47 -1.40
CA CYS A 103 30.53 10.44 -0.46
C CYS A 103 29.53 11.59 -0.30
N PRO A 104 28.79 11.69 0.82
CA PRO A 104 27.93 12.85 1.10
C PRO A 104 28.69 14.16 1.05
N ALA A 105 27.96 15.27 0.83
CA ALA A 105 28.59 16.60 0.93
C ALA A 105 29.31 16.78 2.28
N SER A 106 30.57 17.18 2.23
CA SER A 106 31.40 17.37 3.43
C SER A 106 31.25 18.76 4.06
N GLY A 107 30.49 19.64 3.44
CA GLY A 107 30.35 21.05 3.84
C GLY A 107 31.20 22.01 3.01
N GLY A 108 31.91 21.54 2.01
CA GLY A 108 32.71 22.35 1.08
C GLY A 108 33.96 21.63 0.53
N TRP A 109 34.56 22.21 -0.49
CA TRP A 109 35.72 21.62 -1.20
C TRP A 109 37.01 21.60 -0.37
N SER A 110 37.02 22.25 0.78
CA SER A 110 38.17 22.28 1.71
C SER A 110 37.77 21.78 3.10
N THR A 111 36.61 21.22 3.27
CA THR A 111 36.12 20.64 4.52
C THR A 111 36.24 19.12 4.44
N VAL A 112 37.05 18.51 5.29
CA VAL A 112 37.32 17.08 5.27
C VAL A 112 36.22 16.33 6.03
N ALA A 113 35.63 15.31 5.39
CA ALA A 113 34.81 14.31 6.00
C ALA A 113 35.41 12.90 5.82
N THR A 114 34.87 11.91 6.52
CA THR A 114 35.39 10.54 6.42
C THR A 114 34.23 9.56 6.10
N ILE A 115 34.57 8.51 5.34
CA ILE A 115 33.68 7.42 5.05
C ILE A 115 34.39 6.08 5.17
N ASP A 116 33.73 5.08 5.78
CA ASP A 116 34.28 3.75 5.93
C ASP A 116 33.81 2.82 4.80
N LEU A 117 34.71 2.00 4.30
CA LEU A 117 34.42 0.93 3.34
C LEU A 117 35.27 -0.30 3.65
N ARG A 118 34.92 -1.44 3.05
CA ARG A 118 35.70 -2.67 3.14
C ARG A 118 36.49 -2.90 1.86
N VAL A 119 37.76 -3.27 2.02
CA VAL A 119 38.63 -3.68 0.93
C VAL A 119 39.30 -5.01 1.26
N THR A 120 39.37 -5.91 0.29
CA THR A 120 40.10 -7.17 0.45
C THR A 120 41.50 -7.00 -0.13
N LEU A 121 42.51 -7.22 0.71
CA LEU A 121 43.93 -7.05 0.37
C LEU A 121 44.68 -8.36 0.51
N GLN A 122 45.72 -8.52 -0.32
CA GLN A 122 46.63 -9.64 -0.25
C GLN A 122 47.81 -9.31 0.68
N ALA A 123 48.48 -10.32 1.25
CA ALA A 123 49.72 -10.08 2.00
C ALA A 123 50.79 -9.52 1.09
N GLY A 124 51.51 -8.51 1.55
CA GLY A 124 52.54 -7.81 0.77
C GLY A 124 52.00 -6.54 0.08
N ASN A 125 52.49 -6.29 -1.12
CA ASN A 125 52.17 -5.07 -1.88
C ASN A 125 50.78 -5.17 -2.53
N ASN A 126 49.98 -4.11 -2.38
CA ASN A 126 48.68 -3.91 -3.02
C ASN A 126 48.69 -2.56 -3.74
N LEU A 127 47.84 -2.44 -4.76
CA LEU A 127 47.61 -1.18 -5.47
C LEU A 127 46.13 -0.83 -5.29
N ILE A 128 45.84 0.38 -4.85
CA ILE A 128 44.47 0.87 -4.70
C ILE A 128 44.25 2.05 -5.63
N SER A 129 43.35 1.92 -6.59
CA SER A 129 42.99 2.98 -7.52
C SER A 129 41.71 3.69 -7.07
N PHE A 130 41.71 5.01 -7.25
CA PHE A 130 40.58 5.89 -7.05
C PHE A 130 40.25 6.60 -8.35
N ASP A 131 39.02 6.47 -8.84
CA ASP A 131 38.48 7.10 -10.04
C ASP A 131 36.94 7.24 -10.01
N ASN A 132 36.39 7.96 -10.97
CA ASN A 132 34.97 7.90 -11.29
C ASN A 132 34.74 8.16 -12.80
N PRO A 133 34.89 7.16 -13.67
CA PRO A 133 34.74 7.34 -15.11
C PRO A 133 33.31 7.69 -15.55
N TYR A 134 32.34 7.64 -14.66
CA TYR A 134 30.93 7.92 -14.94
C TYR A 134 30.46 9.31 -14.45
N GLY A 135 31.33 10.07 -13.79
CA GLY A 135 30.99 11.38 -13.25
C GLY A 135 32.16 12.08 -12.57
N TYR A 136 31.89 13.08 -11.76
CA TYR A 136 32.91 13.78 -10.99
C TYR A 136 33.08 13.14 -9.62
N GLY A 137 34.27 12.69 -9.27
CA GLY A 137 34.60 12.22 -7.92
C GLY A 137 34.75 13.34 -6.90
N PRO A 138 34.74 13.04 -5.58
CA PRO A 138 35.17 13.94 -4.53
C PRO A 138 36.68 14.14 -4.65
N ASN A 139 37.24 15.18 -4.01
CA ASN A 139 38.66 15.26 -3.74
C ASN A 139 39.03 14.31 -2.59
N VAL A 140 40.15 13.61 -2.68
CA VAL A 140 40.57 12.60 -1.69
C VAL A 140 41.89 13.04 -1.04
N ASP A 141 41.91 13.04 0.30
CA ASP A 141 43.02 13.40 1.14
C ASP A 141 43.89 12.15 1.44
N LYS A 142 43.43 11.32 2.35
CA LYS A 142 44.15 10.12 2.79
C LYS A 142 43.18 8.97 3.06
N PHE A 143 43.71 7.81 3.33
CA PHE A 143 42.93 6.72 3.92
C PHE A 143 43.71 6.01 5.03
N GLU A 144 42.95 5.43 5.95
CA GLU A 144 43.50 4.61 7.03
C GLU A 144 43.02 3.17 6.86
N LEU A 145 43.91 2.20 6.99
CA LEU A 145 43.60 0.78 6.91
C LEU A 145 43.71 0.12 8.28
N SER A 146 42.70 -0.61 8.69
CA SER A 146 42.73 -1.47 9.88
C SER A 146 42.16 -2.85 9.54
N PRO A 147 42.77 -3.97 9.98
CA PRO A 147 42.23 -5.30 9.79
C PRO A 147 40.84 -5.39 10.44
N LEU A 148 39.89 -5.98 9.72
CA LEU A 148 38.58 -6.24 10.31
C LEU A 148 38.62 -7.53 11.15
N PRO A 149 38.01 -7.56 12.33
CA PRO A 149 37.83 -8.78 13.11
C PRO A 149 37.04 -9.84 12.32
N THR A 150 37.23 -11.09 12.66
CA THR A 150 36.39 -12.19 12.14
C THR A 150 34.93 -11.91 12.50
N PRO A 151 33.99 -11.98 11.53
CA PRO A 151 32.59 -11.73 11.80
C PRO A 151 32.02 -12.64 12.92
N LEU A 152 31.24 -12.05 13.79
CA LEU A 152 30.44 -12.73 14.81
C LEU A 152 28.97 -12.46 14.49
N VAL A 153 28.32 -13.35 13.76
CA VAL A 153 26.99 -13.11 13.19
C VAL A 153 25.89 -13.49 14.16
N GLN A 154 25.02 -12.53 14.46
CA GLN A 154 23.74 -12.72 15.13
C GLN A 154 22.63 -12.73 14.05
N ILE A 155 21.85 -13.81 13.98
CA ILE A 155 20.72 -13.94 13.05
C ILE A 155 19.44 -13.45 13.73
N ILE A 156 18.71 -12.55 13.04
CA ILE A 156 17.39 -12.05 13.44
C ILE A 156 16.41 -12.43 12.32
N PRO A 157 15.55 -13.43 12.51
CA PRO A 157 14.60 -13.86 11.50
C PRO A 157 13.38 -12.92 11.42
N PHE A 158 12.82 -12.75 10.21
CA PHE A 158 11.54 -12.09 9.98
C PHE A 158 10.87 -12.65 8.72
N GLY A 159 9.57 -12.41 8.54
CA GLY A 159 8.83 -12.83 7.35
C GLY A 159 9.05 -14.28 6.94
N ILE A 160 8.85 -14.58 5.66
CA ILE A 160 9.05 -15.92 5.11
C ILE A 160 10.49 -16.07 4.57
N ASN A 161 11.31 -16.88 5.24
CA ASN A 161 12.72 -17.15 4.86
C ASN A 161 13.58 -15.89 4.72
N SER A 162 13.24 -14.84 5.49
CA SER A 162 13.95 -13.57 5.53
C SER A 162 14.71 -13.43 6.85
N ARG A 163 15.80 -12.67 6.85
CA ARG A 163 16.62 -12.46 8.04
C ARG A 163 17.52 -11.25 7.94
N ILE A 164 17.88 -10.74 9.10
CA ILE A 164 18.98 -9.80 9.28
C ILE A 164 20.15 -10.59 9.85
N GLU A 165 21.32 -10.44 9.27
CA GLU A 165 22.58 -10.98 9.78
C GLU A 165 23.40 -9.82 10.35
N TYR A 166 23.40 -9.63 11.66
CA TYR A 166 24.14 -8.58 12.34
C TYR A 166 25.53 -9.08 12.76
N ASP A 167 26.57 -8.41 12.26
CA ASP A 167 27.96 -8.70 12.64
C ASP A 167 28.33 -7.94 13.92
N LEU A 168 28.28 -8.62 15.07
CA LEU A 168 28.60 -8.06 16.38
C LEU A 168 30.08 -7.67 16.50
N ALA A 169 30.98 -8.27 15.73
CA ALA A 169 32.39 -7.89 15.73
C ALA A 169 32.60 -6.54 15.04
N ASN A 170 31.93 -6.30 13.94
CA ASN A 170 32.15 -5.13 13.07
C ASN A 170 31.07 -4.04 13.17
N GLY A 171 29.87 -4.35 13.75
CA GLY A 171 28.78 -3.39 13.92
C GLY A 171 28.10 -2.98 12.61
N THR A 172 28.02 -3.92 11.66
CA THR A 172 27.28 -3.82 10.40
C THR A 172 26.26 -4.94 10.29
N TYR A 173 25.32 -4.81 9.36
CA TYR A 173 24.34 -5.89 9.12
C TYR A 173 23.97 -6.02 7.65
N ASP A 174 23.68 -7.26 7.26
CA ASP A 174 23.15 -7.63 5.96
C ASP A 174 21.66 -7.97 6.10
N VAL A 175 20.85 -7.69 5.05
CA VAL A 175 19.44 -8.06 5.03
C VAL A 175 19.15 -8.97 3.85
N TYR A 176 18.53 -10.11 4.17
CA TYR A 176 18.09 -11.10 3.21
C TYR A 176 16.57 -11.17 3.19
N PHE A 177 15.97 -10.99 2.03
CA PHE A 177 14.55 -11.24 1.77
C PHE A 177 14.41 -12.54 0.95
N THR A 178 13.64 -13.49 1.47
CA THR A 178 13.45 -14.81 0.83
C THR A 178 14.79 -15.42 0.37
N ASN A 179 15.80 -15.39 1.26
CA ASN A 179 17.19 -15.84 1.03
C ASN A 179 18.01 -15.01 0.02
N THR A 180 17.47 -13.94 -0.54
CA THR A 180 18.21 -13.01 -1.42
C THR A 180 18.78 -11.85 -0.61
N LYS A 181 20.10 -11.63 -0.69
CA LYS A 181 20.73 -10.47 -0.07
C LYS A 181 20.37 -9.22 -0.87
N VAL A 182 19.66 -8.29 -0.25
CA VAL A 182 19.22 -7.03 -0.85
C VAL A 182 19.98 -5.83 -0.28
N VAL A 183 20.28 -5.84 1.02
CA VAL A 183 21.07 -4.79 1.68
C VAL A 183 22.32 -5.44 2.24
N ALA A 184 23.48 -4.89 1.91
CA ALA A 184 24.75 -5.38 2.45
C ALA A 184 25.45 -4.28 3.26
N GLU A 185 26.14 -4.71 4.32
CA GLU A 185 27.03 -3.86 5.14
C GLU A 185 26.35 -2.59 5.69
N ALA A 186 25.06 -2.65 5.98
CA ALA A 186 24.35 -1.53 6.57
C ALA A 186 24.88 -1.19 7.97
N SER A 187 24.88 0.07 8.32
CA SER A 187 25.31 0.57 9.63
C SER A 187 24.35 1.64 10.15
N ALA A 188 24.38 1.88 11.46
CA ALA A 188 23.64 2.95 12.10
C ALA A 188 24.54 4.12 12.49
N ARG A 189 23.96 5.33 12.55
CA ARG A 189 24.66 6.55 12.93
C ARG A 189 23.74 7.46 13.76
N ALA A 190 24.34 8.16 14.71
CA ALA A 190 23.70 9.26 15.44
C ALA A 190 24.66 10.45 15.50
N HIS A 191 24.15 11.66 15.27
CA HIS A 191 24.91 12.90 15.33
C HIS A 191 24.42 13.75 16.51
N SER A 192 25.23 13.79 17.53
CA SER A 192 25.07 14.60 18.74
C SER A 192 26.25 15.58 18.82
N ASN A 193 26.87 15.73 19.98
CA ASN A 193 28.13 16.47 20.14
C ASN A 193 29.32 15.86 19.34
N ALA A 194 29.17 14.61 18.91
CA ALA A 194 30.05 13.89 18.02
C ALA A 194 29.23 12.99 17.09
N VAL A 195 29.87 12.42 16.06
CA VAL A 195 29.25 11.43 15.19
C VAL A 195 29.56 10.04 15.74
N TYR A 196 28.51 9.36 16.22
CA TYR A 196 28.55 7.99 16.68
C TYR A 196 28.17 7.04 15.56
N ARG A 197 28.91 5.96 15.33
CA ARG A 197 28.69 4.98 14.27
C ARG A 197 28.72 3.56 14.83
N SER A 198 27.76 2.72 14.48
CA SER A 198 27.70 1.33 14.96
C SER A 198 28.96 0.53 14.59
N ASN A 199 29.58 0.83 13.46
CA ASN A 199 30.76 0.16 12.92
C ASN A 199 32.11 0.75 13.37
N ALA A 200 32.13 1.78 14.22
CA ALA A 200 33.37 2.41 14.68
C ALA A 200 33.30 2.90 16.11
N GLY A 201 34.43 2.84 16.83
CA GLY A 201 34.60 3.43 18.16
C GLY A 201 34.04 2.62 19.34
N TYR A 202 33.18 1.65 19.13
CA TYR A 202 32.64 0.76 20.19
C TYR A 202 33.49 -0.48 20.36
N THR A 203 33.78 -0.85 21.61
CA THR A 203 34.59 -2.03 21.95
C THR A 203 33.74 -3.26 22.31
N SER A 204 32.44 -3.06 22.59
CA SER A 204 31.51 -4.15 22.92
C SER A 204 30.20 -3.99 22.17
N ARG A 205 29.66 -5.09 21.65
CA ARG A 205 28.33 -5.21 21.05
C ARG A 205 27.67 -6.46 21.54
N THR A 206 26.53 -6.31 22.19
CA THR A 206 25.77 -7.41 22.77
C THR A 206 24.36 -7.46 22.18
N TYR A 207 23.80 -8.65 22.10
CA TYR A 207 22.45 -8.86 21.59
C TYR A 207 21.52 -9.33 22.71
N THR A 208 20.31 -8.77 22.71
CA THR A 208 19.19 -9.24 23.54
C THR A 208 17.90 -9.19 22.71
N SER A 209 16.92 -10.02 23.08
CA SER A 209 15.59 -9.96 22.48
C SER A 209 14.52 -10.16 23.54
N ALA A 210 13.35 -9.53 23.32
CA ALA A 210 12.19 -9.65 24.18
C ALA A 210 10.91 -9.59 23.35
N PRO A 211 9.83 -10.26 23.76
CA PRO A 211 8.51 -10.06 23.16
C PRO A 211 8.09 -8.59 23.27
N VAL A 212 7.41 -8.10 22.24
CA VAL A 212 6.78 -6.78 22.22
C VAL A 212 5.35 -6.92 21.75
N THR A 213 4.46 -6.12 22.34
CA THR A 213 3.09 -5.95 21.83
C THR A 213 2.85 -4.46 21.68
N ASP A 214 2.63 -4.03 20.46
CA ASP A 214 2.34 -2.65 20.10
C ASP A 214 1.23 -2.57 19.05
N ARG A 215 1.08 -1.43 18.38
CA ARG A 215 0.04 -1.23 17.35
C ARG A 215 0.19 -2.16 16.14
N PHE A 216 1.41 -2.67 15.88
CA PHE A 216 1.65 -3.64 14.81
C PHE A 216 1.27 -5.08 15.21
N GLY A 217 0.92 -5.31 16.45
CA GLY A 217 0.58 -6.61 17.04
C GLY A 217 1.65 -7.16 17.97
N THR A 218 1.64 -8.47 18.18
CA THR A 218 2.66 -9.17 18.98
C THR A 218 3.82 -9.58 18.08
N GLY A 219 5.02 -9.21 18.49
CA GLY A 219 6.26 -9.46 17.77
C GLY A 219 7.45 -9.60 18.70
N THR A 220 8.64 -9.41 18.18
CA THR A 220 9.90 -9.44 18.93
C THR A 220 10.67 -8.15 18.72
N ARG A 221 11.12 -7.55 19.82
CA ARG A 221 12.08 -6.45 19.84
C ARG A 221 13.48 -7.00 20.04
N HIS A 222 14.35 -6.81 19.07
CA HIS A 222 15.76 -7.22 19.09
C HIS A 222 16.62 -5.99 19.32
N VAL A 223 17.54 -6.05 20.25
CA VAL A 223 18.41 -4.93 20.64
C VAL A 223 19.87 -5.32 20.52
N ILE A 224 20.61 -4.58 19.74
CA ILE A 224 22.08 -4.59 19.76
C ILE A 224 22.52 -3.38 20.57
N THR A 225 23.13 -3.64 21.71
CA THR A 225 23.70 -2.61 22.58
C THR A 225 25.19 -2.46 22.30
N LEU A 226 25.61 -1.26 21.95
CA LEU A 226 26.99 -0.89 21.63
C LEU A 226 27.54 0.01 22.73
N SER A 227 28.64 -0.38 23.32
CA SER A 227 29.24 0.30 24.48
C SER A 227 30.77 0.28 24.46
N GLY A 228 31.38 1.08 25.32
CA GLY A 228 32.84 1.19 25.47
C GLY A 228 33.48 2.22 24.54
N GLY A 229 34.79 2.35 24.57
CA GLY A 229 35.54 3.30 23.76
C GLY A 229 35.32 4.78 24.11
N SER A 230 34.87 5.10 25.33
CA SER A 230 34.52 6.47 25.78
C SER A 230 33.38 7.12 24.98
N GLN A 231 32.52 6.30 24.37
CA GLN A 231 31.34 6.75 23.61
C GLN A 231 30.06 6.65 24.44
N LEU A 232 29.05 7.46 24.07
CA LEU A 232 27.68 7.25 24.55
C LEU A 232 27.18 5.88 24.09
N GLU A 233 26.39 5.21 24.92
CA GLU A 233 25.77 3.94 24.54
C GLU A 233 24.85 4.16 23.34
N MET A 234 24.98 3.32 22.32
CA MET A 234 24.07 3.26 21.19
C MET A 234 23.30 1.96 21.25
N GLN A 235 22.01 2.01 20.95
CA GLN A 235 21.19 0.81 20.72
C GLN A 235 20.66 0.84 19.30
N GLN A 236 21.02 -0.17 18.51
CA GLN A 236 20.35 -0.49 17.24
C GLN A 236 19.21 -1.46 17.55
N VAL A 237 18.00 -1.09 17.21
CA VAL A 237 16.80 -1.88 17.50
C VAL A 237 16.14 -2.35 16.22
N PHE A 238 15.72 -3.60 16.21
CA PHE A 238 14.91 -4.18 15.14
C PHE A 238 13.61 -4.72 15.72
N TYR A 239 12.50 -4.53 15.00
CA TYR A 239 11.20 -5.09 15.35
C TYR A 239 10.75 -6.02 14.23
N THR A 240 10.37 -7.24 14.59
CA THR A 240 9.89 -8.26 13.66
C THR A 240 8.53 -8.81 14.12
N TYR A 241 7.61 -9.01 13.18
CA TYR A 241 6.26 -9.50 13.46
C TYR A 241 5.96 -10.73 12.61
N PRO A 242 5.42 -11.84 13.17
CA PRO A 242 5.25 -13.12 12.47
C PRO A 242 4.38 -13.06 11.20
N SER A 243 3.46 -12.10 11.12
CA SER A 243 2.52 -11.95 10.00
C SER A 243 2.96 -10.91 8.95
N ARG A 244 4.21 -10.43 9.04
CA ARG A 244 4.72 -9.35 8.20
C ARG A 244 6.02 -9.75 7.53
N ASP A 245 6.14 -9.41 6.25
CA ASP A 245 7.35 -9.66 5.45
C ASP A 245 8.34 -8.47 5.46
N GLU A 246 7.97 -7.36 6.15
CA GLU A 246 8.83 -6.22 6.45
C GLU A 246 9.33 -6.27 7.90
N PHE A 247 10.39 -5.53 8.17
CA PHE A 247 10.86 -5.24 9.52
C PHE A 247 10.98 -3.74 9.75
N TYR A 248 11.08 -3.36 11.04
CA TYR A 248 11.28 -1.97 11.44
C TYR A 248 12.58 -1.83 12.20
N THR A 249 13.26 -0.69 12.03
CA THR A 249 14.51 -0.39 12.74
C THR A 249 14.53 1.03 13.27
N GLU A 250 15.17 1.23 14.39
CA GLU A 250 15.46 2.52 14.99
C GLU A 250 16.82 2.52 15.66
N VAL A 251 17.33 3.68 15.99
CA VAL A 251 18.55 3.85 16.79
C VAL A 251 18.28 4.77 17.96
N LEU A 252 18.83 4.40 19.13
CA LEU A 252 18.83 5.20 20.34
C LEU A 252 20.26 5.55 20.69
N LEU A 253 20.47 6.77 21.22
CA LEU A 253 21.73 7.21 21.83
C LEU A 253 21.45 7.58 23.28
N ASN A 254 22.08 6.89 24.21
CA ASN A 254 21.82 6.96 25.66
C ASN A 254 23.04 7.55 26.41
N GLY A 255 22.77 8.38 27.40
CA GLY A 255 23.77 8.94 28.28
C GLY A 255 23.52 10.43 28.58
N PRO A 256 24.22 10.99 29.56
CA PRO A 256 24.05 12.39 29.93
C PRO A 256 24.33 13.35 28.76
N GLY A 257 23.39 14.26 28.50
CA GLY A 257 23.52 15.25 27.43
C GLY A 257 23.30 14.67 26.03
N SER A 258 22.74 13.46 25.89
CA SER A 258 22.37 12.91 24.58
C SER A 258 21.19 13.68 23.99
N ASN A 259 21.47 14.59 23.12
CA ASN A 259 20.56 15.23 22.21
C ASN A 259 21.11 15.09 20.79
N CYS A 260 20.26 14.82 19.82
CA CYS A 260 20.67 14.62 18.44
C CYS A 260 19.95 15.60 17.51
N TYR A 261 20.60 15.97 16.45
CA TYR A 261 19.97 16.70 15.37
C TYR A 261 19.87 15.87 14.08
N GLN A 262 20.56 14.73 14.00
CA GLN A 262 20.43 13.78 12.90
C GLN A 262 20.69 12.36 13.36
N MET A 263 19.87 11.43 12.90
CA MET A 263 20.02 10.00 13.19
C MET A 263 19.77 9.15 11.94
N SER A 264 20.50 8.04 11.81
CA SER A 264 20.41 7.15 10.66
C SER A 264 20.40 5.68 11.13
N PRO A 265 19.25 5.02 11.22
CA PRO A 265 19.20 3.60 11.54
C PRO A 265 19.74 2.69 10.43
N LEU A 266 19.78 3.17 9.19
CA LEU A 266 20.26 2.44 8.03
C LEU A 266 21.07 3.36 7.10
N THR A 267 22.32 2.97 6.85
CA THR A 267 23.16 3.50 5.78
C THR A 267 23.91 2.34 5.15
N SER A 268 23.77 2.15 3.85
CA SER A 268 24.47 1.11 3.09
C SER A 268 24.95 1.66 1.74
N ASN A 269 26.16 1.28 1.34
CA ASN A 269 26.70 1.53 0.02
C ASN A 269 26.43 0.41 -0.99
N ALA A 270 25.80 -0.68 -0.57
CA ALA A 270 25.66 -1.89 -1.37
C ALA A 270 24.23 -2.45 -1.26
N VAL A 271 23.28 -1.71 -1.78
CA VAL A 271 21.90 -2.16 -1.93
C VAL A 271 21.69 -2.66 -3.35
N ASP A 272 21.24 -3.91 -3.50
CA ASP A 272 20.99 -4.55 -4.79
C ASP A 272 19.59 -5.18 -4.80
N ILE A 273 18.68 -4.61 -5.58
CA ILE A 273 17.30 -5.12 -5.72
C ILE A 273 17.20 -6.35 -6.65
N GLN A 274 18.32 -6.89 -7.10
CA GLN A 274 18.41 -8.09 -7.97
C GLN A 274 17.62 -7.94 -9.28
N SER A 275 17.63 -6.73 -9.83
CA SER A 275 17.05 -6.44 -11.13
C SER A 275 17.76 -5.26 -11.76
N ASN A 276 17.95 -5.32 -13.08
CA ASN A 276 18.72 -4.34 -13.84
C ASN A 276 18.14 -4.08 -15.25
N ALA A 277 16.88 -4.45 -15.49
CA ALA A 277 16.25 -4.23 -16.80
C ALA A 277 15.77 -2.79 -16.97
N ASP A 278 15.05 -2.24 -15.98
CA ASP A 278 14.61 -0.83 -15.93
C ASP A 278 14.60 -0.33 -14.48
N HIS A 279 15.81 -0.20 -13.94
CA HIS A 279 16.06 0.17 -12.54
C HIS A 279 15.84 1.66 -12.32
N ARG A 280 14.97 2.00 -11.36
CA ARG A 280 14.52 3.35 -11.02
C ARG A 280 14.70 3.64 -9.54
N ALA A 281 14.85 4.94 -9.24
CA ALA A 281 14.76 5.49 -7.90
C ALA A 281 13.65 6.54 -7.85
N LEU A 282 12.69 6.38 -6.93
CA LEU A 282 11.55 7.26 -6.77
C LEU A 282 11.85 8.35 -5.74
N PHE A 283 11.71 9.60 -6.15
CA PHE A 283 11.66 10.77 -5.29
C PHE A 283 10.21 11.10 -4.91
N VAL A 284 9.96 11.24 -3.62
CA VAL A 284 8.68 11.68 -3.03
C VAL A 284 8.88 13.06 -2.41
N PRO A 285 8.08 14.08 -2.77
CA PRO A 285 8.19 15.41 -2.18
C PRO A 285 7.69 15.44 -0.72
N PHE A 286 8.12 16.45 0.04
CA PHE A 286 7.67 16.64 1.44
C PHE A 286 6.21 17.08 1.52
N ASP A 287 5.80 17.97 0.64
CA ASP A 287 4.40 18.44 0.51
C ASP A 287 3.93 18.33 -0.95
N ASN A 288 2.72 18.76 -1.22
CA ASN A 288 2.13 18.73 -2.57
C ASN A 288 2.18 20.09 -3.27
N ASP A 289 3.06 20.98 -2.87
CA ASP A 289 3.21 22.26 -3.55
C ASP A 289 3.82 22.09 -4.95
N LYS A 290 3.57 23.07 -5.81
CA LYS A 290 3.92 23.05 -7.24
C LYS A 290 5.41 22.90 -7.52
N TRP A 291 6.25 23.38 -6.61
CA TRP A 291 7.69 23.50 -6.80
C TRP A 291 8.43 22.17 -6.83
N VAL A 292 7.95 21.18 -6.12
CA VAL A 292 8.59 19.88 -5.97
C VAL A 292 7.61 18.78 -6.33
N ARG A 293 7.94 17.97 -7.34
CA ARG A 293 7.06 16.94 -7.89
C ARG A 293 7.66 15.55 -7.69
N TYR A 294 6.83 14.53 -7.72
CA TYR A 294 7.29 13.15 -7.80
C TYR A 294 8.16 12.95 -9.05
N GLU A 295 9.27 12.23 -8.88
CA GLU A 295 10.17 11.93 -9.97
C GLU A 295 10.73 10.50 -9.85
N ALA A 296 10.61 9.71 -10.91
CA ALA A 296 11.19 8.38 -11.00
C ALA A 296 12.41 8.41 -11.91
N LYS A 297 13.59 8.67 -11.34
CA LYS A 297 14.86 8.72 -12.08
C LYS A 297 15.37 7.34 -12.47
N GLU A 298 15.97 7.23 -13.63
CA GLU A 298 16.83 6.08 -13.92
C GLU A 298 17.91 5.96 -12.86
N HIS A 299 18.16 4.74 -12.40
CA HIS A 299 19.13 4.45 -11.33
C HIS A 299 20.49 5.14 -11.54
N ARG A 300 21.05 5.06 -12.73
CA ARG A 300 22.38 5.63 -13.07
C ARG A 300 22.49 7.17 -12.96
N TYR A 301 21.35 7.87 -12.88
CA TYR A 301 21.28 9.32 -12.70
C TYR A 301 20.70 9.72 -11.35
N ALA A 302 20.32 8.74 -10.53
CA ALA A 302 19.75 9.00 -9.21
C ALA A 302 20.84 9.49 -8.26
N ASN A 303 20.64 10.67 -7.70
CA ASN A 303 21.43 11.27 -6.65
C ASN A 303 20.59 12.35 -5.98
N PHE A 304 19.73 11.94 -5.03
CA PHE A 304 18.81 12.85 -4.36
C PHE A 304 18.37 12.30 -2.98
N THR A 305 17.76 13.16 -2.19
CA THR A 305 17.10 12.77 -0.94
C THR A 305 15.59 12.89 -1.09
N SER A 306 14.87 11.80 -0.97
CA SER A 306 13.42 11.69 -0.98
C SER A 306 12.86 11.99 0.41
N SER A 307 11.67 12.59 0.51
CA SER A 307 11.05 12.88 1.80
C SER A 307 10.26 11.69 2.33
N GLU A 308 10.54 11.32 3.58
CA GLU A 308 9.87 10.33 4.41
C GLU A 308 9.96 8.90 3.87
N VAL A 309 9.92 8.68 2.57
CA VAL A 309 10.06 7.37 1.92
C VAL A 309 10.88 7.47 0.64
N GLY A 310 11.72 6.46 0.41
CA GLY A 310 12.47 6.26 -0.83
C GLY A 310 12.24 4.85 -1.36
N THR A 311 12.17 4.71 -2.68
CA THR A 311 11.94 3.43 -3.32
C THR A 311 12.93 3.22 -4.44
N LEU A 312 13.62 2.08 -4.42
CA LEU A 312 14.39 1.53 -5.54
C LEU A 312 13.57 0.43 -6.17
N TYR A 313 13.33 0.47 -7.47
CA TYR A 313 12.50 -0.54 -8.12
C TYR A 313 12.92 -0.82 -9.55
N ASP A 314 12.56 -1.99 -10.06
CA ASP A 314 12.67 -2.34 -11.47
C ASP A 314 11.28 -2.30 -12.09
N ASN A 315 11.09 -1.45 -13.09
CA ASN A 315 9.80 -1.25 -13.73
C ASN A 315 9.35 -2.48 -14.55
N THR A 316 10.30 -3.29 -15.04
CA THR A 316 10.01 -4.50 -15.83
C THR A 316 9.57 -5.66 -14.95
N SER A 317 10.36 -6.02 -13.93
CA SER A 317 10.05 -7.13 -13.01
C SER A 317 9.09 -6.73 -11.89
N ARG A 318 8.92 -5.43 -11.64
CA ARG A 318 8.17 -4.82 -10.53
C ARG A 318 8.78 -5.02 -9.14
N LYS A 319 9.89 -5.73 -9.00
CA LYS A 319 10.56 -5.84 -7.71
C LYS A 319 11.00 -4.48 -7.20
N GLY A 320 10.97 -4.28 -5.88
CA GLY A 320 11.44 -3.03 -5.31
C GLY A 320 11.68 -3.08 -3.82
N LEU A 321 12.63 -2.24 -3.37
CA LEU A 321 12.94 -1.98 -1.97
C LEU A 321 12.30 -0.65 -1.57
N ILE A 322 11.53 -0.66 -0.50
CA ILE A 322 10.91 0.50 0.12
C ILE A 322 11.56 0.72 1.48
N VAL A 323 12.07 1.92 1.71
CA VAL A 323 12.63 2.36 2.98
C VAL A 323 11.95 3.67 3.37
N GLY A 324 11.34 3.75 4.55
CA GLY A 324 10.63 4.95 4.95
C GLY A 324 10.30 5.05 6.42
N SER A 325 10.18 6.29 6.90
CA SER A 325 9.74 6.61 8.26
C SER A 325 8.27 6.27 8.45
N VAL A 326 7.91 5.71 9.62
CA VAL A 326 6.50 5.52 10.00
C VAL A 326 6.11 6.34 11.23
N GLU A 327 6.98 7.23 11.68
CA GLU A 327 6.76 8.15 12.79
C GLU A 327 7.21 9.56 12.36
N HIS A 328 6.31 10.57 12.46
CA HIS A 328 6.48 11.91 11.89
C HIS A 328 6.24 13.04 12.89
N GLU A 329 6.05 12.72 14.16
CA GLU A 329 5.73 13.73 15.19
C GLU A 329 6.92 14.60 15.61
N VAL A 330 8.16 14.14 15.32
CA VAL A 330 9.38 14.80 15.79
C VAL A 330 10.34 15.11 14.65
N TRP A 331 10.50 14.16 13.74
CA TRP A 331 11.55 14.20 12.72
C TRP A 331 10.97 14.47 11.33
N LYS A 332 11.62 15.32 10.55
CA LYS A 332 11.59 15.26 9.09
C LYS A 332 12.63 14.22 8.68
N THR A 333 12.23 13.23 7.89
CA THR A 333 13.13 12.15 7.49
C THR A 333 13.42 12.22 6.00
N GLY A 334 14.70 12.28 5.65
CA GLY A 334 15.15 12.13 4.28
C GLY A 334 15.61 10.70 4.01
N ILE A 335 15.28 10.16 2.84
CA ILE A 335 15.85 8.91 2.33
C ILE A 335 16.76 9.25 1.16
N ASN A 336 18.04 9.23 1.41
CA ASN A 336 19.03 9.52 0.37
C ASN A 336 19.26 8.28 -0.50
N LEU A 337 19.10 8.44 -1.80
CA LEU A 337 19.23 7.41 -2.82
C LEU A 337 20.25 7.85 -3.87
N ALA A 338 21.27 7.05 -4.11
CA ALA A 338 22.22 7.31 -5.19
C ALA A 338 22.61 6.04 -5.95
N GLY A 339 22.43 6.10 -7.27
CA GLY A 339 22.89 5.11 -8.23
C GLY A 339 23.95 5.68 -9.19
N GLU A 340 24.19 6.99 -9.15
CA GLU A 340 25.17 7.66 -9.97
C GLU A 340 26.57 7.06 -9.77
N GLY A 341 27.28 6.79 -10.86
CA GLY A 341 28.58 6.12 -10.81
C GLY A 341 28.55 4.63 -10.48
N ARG A 342 27.35 4.00 -10.45
CA ARG A 342 27.15 2.61 -10.09
C ARG A 342 26.49 1.84 -11.24
N THR A 343 26.78 0.56 -11.38
CA THR A 343 26.20 -0.30 -12.42
C THR A 343 24.91 -1.00 -11.96
N GLN A 344 24.89 -1.51 -10.73
CA GLN A 344 23.78 -2.31 -10.21
C GLN A 344 23.41 -1.96 -8.77
N THR A 345 24.41 -1.73 -7.92
CA THR A 345 24.16 -1.40 -6.51
C THR A 345 23.75 0.05 -6.33
N SER A 346 23.03 0.35 -5.25
CA SER A 346 22.64 1.70 -4.85
C SER A 346 23.20 2.04 -3.48
N TYR A 347 23.43 3.33 -3.26
CA TYR A 347 23.58 3.89 -1.92
C TYR A 347 22.19 4.20 -1.37
N VAL A 348 21.93 3.82 -0.12
CA VAL A 348 20.73 4.16 0.61
C VAL A 348 21.12 4.64 2.01
N SER A 349 20.62 5.79 2.43
CA SER A 349 20.81 6.30 3.79
C SER A 349 19.55 6.97 4.32
N VAL A 350 19.14 6.60 5.51
CA VAL A 350 18.10 7.30 6.26
C VAL A 350 18.71 8.49 6.97
N LEU A 351 18.07 9.66 6.88
CA LEU A 351 18.51 10.91 7.48
C LEU A 351 17.36 11.51 8.30
N ALA A 352 17.06 10.95 9.48
CA ALA A 352 16.13 11.59 10.40
C ALA A 352 16.74 12.89 10.93
N GLY A 353 16.04 14.01 10.81
CA GLY A 353 16.55 15.37 11.01
C GLY A 353 17.08 16.02 9.73
N TRP A 354 16.63 15.55 8.56
CA TRP A 354 16.96 16.15 7.29
C TRP A 354 16.09 17.36 7.00
N THR A 355 16.75 18.46 6.60
CA THR A 355 16.10 19.69 6.14
C THR A 355 16.73 20.15 4.83
N ASN A 356 15.92 20.77 3.98
CA ASN A 356 16.33 21.28 2.69
C ASN A 356 15.46 22.46 2.26
N GLU A 357 16.07 23.56 1.81
CA GLU A 357 15.34 24.76 1.45
C GLU A 357 14.37 24.55 0.27
N ASN A 358 14.75 23.70 -0.69
CA ASN A 358 13.93 23.45 -1.89
C ASN A 358 12.87 22.37 -1.70
N VAL A 359 13.04 21.43 -0.77
CA VAL A 359 12.15 20.30 -0.59
C VAL A 359 11.30 20.43 0.67
N THR A 360 11.91 20.66 1.83
CA THR A 360 11.20 20.82 3.11
C THR A 360 10.91 22.27 3.44
N ARG A 361 11.37 23.21 2.61
CA ARG A 361 11.19 24.67 2.71
C ARG A 361 11.88 25.31 3.92
N ASP A 362 12.76 24.58 4.60
CA ASP A 362 13.46 25.03 5.79
C ASP A 362 14.68 25.88 5.45
N LYS A 363 14.79 27.05 6.07
CA LYS A 363 15.94 27.95 5.96
C LYS A 363 17.00 27.71 7.03
N ARG A 364 16.81 26.70 7.86
CA ARG A 364 17.76 26.28 8.89
C ARG A 364 17.72 24.78 9.10
N GLY A 365 18.77 24.27 9.79
CA GLY A 365 18.84 22.86 10.17
C GLY A 365 17.79 22.47 11.23
N HIS A 366 17.52 21.20 11.30
CA HIS A 366 16.65 20.59 12.29
C HIS A 366 17.10 20.94 13.74
N GLY A 367 16.15 21.13 14.62
CA GLY A 367 16.43 21.39 16.03
C GLY A 367 17.03 20.20 16.77
N TRP A 368 17.70 20.46 17.88
CA TRP A 368 18.23 19.40 18.74
C TRP A 368 17.11 18.70 19.51
N VAL A 369 17.08 17.38 19.43
CA VAL A 369 16.04 16.55 20.08
C VAL A 369 16.64 15.70 21.20
N SER A 370 15.97 15.69 22.35
CA SER A 370 16.22 14.72 23.43
C SER A 370 14.89 14.11 23.89
N VAL A 371 14.93 12.84 24.32
CA VAL A 371 13.81 12.19 24.96
C VAL A 371 14.13 12.04 26.45
N GLY A 372 13.49 12.89 27.25
CA GLY A 372 13.91 13.04 28.65
C GLY A 372 15.28 13.69 28.76
N GLN A 373 15.95 13.50 29.91
CA GLN A 373 17.28 14.14 30.14
C GLN A 373 18.47 13.29 29.66
N GLN A 374 18.26 12.07 29.16
CA GLN A 374 19.36 11.11 28.98
C GLN A 374 19.27 10.21 27.74
N SER A 375 18.35 10.45 26.81
CA SER A 375 18.29 9.64 25.59
C SER A 375 17.77 10.43 24.39
N CYS A 376 18.19 10.02 23.20
CA CYS A 376 17.66 10.45 21.92
C CYS A 376 17.30 9.23 21.08
N ARG A 377 16.18 9.30 20.35
CA ARG A 377 15.66 8.20 19.57
C ARG A 377 15.32 8.68 18.15
N SER A 378 15.71 7.91 17.13
CA SER A 378 15.25 8.13 15.76
C SER A 378 13.77 7.73 15.60
N PRO A 379 13.11 8.13 14.51
CA PRO A 379 11.84 7.50 14.15
C PRO A 379 12.05 6.01 13.80
N ARG A 380 10.99 5.22 13.85
CA ARG A 380 10.98 3.87 13.28
C ARG A 380 10.99 3.94 11.77
N ILE A 381 11.85 3.13 11.17
CA ILE A 381 12.02 3.03 9.73
C ILE A 381 11.56 1.66 9.28
N LEU A 382 10.59 1.61 8.40
CA LEU A 382 10.18 0.41 7.69
C LEU A 382 11.19 0.07 6.60
N VAL A 383 11.55 -1.20 6.49
CA VAL A 383 12.34 -1.76 5.38
C VAL A 383 11.58 -2.94 4.81
N ASN A 384 11.16 -2.83 3.55
CA ASN A 384 10.37 -3.82 2.84
C ASN A 384 10.91 -4.07 1.43
N TYR A 385 11.04 -5.33 1.02
CA TYR A 385 11.37 -5.70 -0.34
C TYR A 385 10.22 -6.52 -0.93
N ALA A 386 9.56 -5.96 -1.93
CA ALA A 386 8.34 -6.51 -2.51
C ALA A 386 8.57 -7.04 -3.93
N ASN A 387 7.85 -8.09 -4.32
CA ASN A 387 7.78 -8.56 -5.71
C ASN A 387 7.02 -7.59 -6.64
N ASP A 388 6.25 -6.69 -6.06
CA ASP A 388 5.63 -5.55 -6.74
C ASP A 388 5.83 -4.32 -5.85
N TRP A 389 6.68 -3.38 -6.31
CA TRP A 389 7.00 -2.14 -5.57
C TRP A 389 5.77 -1.32 -5.21
N ARG A 390 4.69 -1.44 -6.00
CA ARG A 390 3.43 -0.75 -5.75
C ARG A 390 2.74 -1.31 -4.51
N GLN A 391 2.75 -2.64 -4.35
CA GLN A 391 2.27 -3.29 -3.10
C GLN A 391 3.16 -2.91 -1.92
N GLY A 392 4.47 -2.81 -2.13
CA GLY A 392 5.40 -2.37 -1.10
C GLY A 392 5.09 -0.96 -0.58
N LEU A 393 4.74 -0.02 -1.46
CA LEU A 393 4.32 1.32 -1.07
C LEU A 393 2.95 1.32 -0.38
N GLU A 394 2.01 0.46 -0.78
CA GLU A 394 0.74 0.29 -0.07
C GLU A 394 0.95 -0.27 1.34
N VAL A 395 1.87 -1.23 1.52
CA VAL A 395 2.29 -1.72 2.86
C VAL A 395 2.88 -0.58 3.69
N TYR A 396 3.72 0.27 3.08
CA TYR A 396 4.26 1.45 3.77
C TYR A 396 3.15 2.43 4.20
N GLY A 397 2.17 2.71 3.35
CA GLY A 397 1.02 3.55 3.71
C GLY A 397 0.20 2.95 4.85
N GLN A 398 -0.05 1.64 4.83
CA GLN A 398 -0.74 0.93 5.93
C GLN A 398 0.07 0.98 7.23
N ALA A 399 1.38 0.81 7.15
CA ALA A 399 2.27 0.87 8.31
C ALA A 399 2.23 2.25 8.98
N ASN A 400 2.17 3.33 8.20
CA ASN A 400 1.99 4.69 8.72
C ASN A 400 0.65 4.84 9.47
N ALA A 401 -0.44 4.37 8.89
CA ALA A 401 -1.76 4.42 9.52
C ALA A 401 -1.83 3.61 10.83
N ILE A 402 -1.03 2.56 10.96
CA ILE A 402 -0.91 1.75 12.18
C ILE A 402 -0.03 2.44 13.21
N ALA A 403 1.14 2.93 12.81
CA ALA A 403 2.09 3.58 13.72
C ALA A 403 1.52 4.87 14.31
N GLU A 404 0.91 5.69 13.46
CA GLU A 404 0.31 6.97 13.80
C GLU A 404 -1.18 6.97 13.41
N PRO A 405 -2.06 6.37 14.24
CA PRO A 405 -3.48 6.30 13.95
C PRO A 405 -4.12 7.69 13.90
N ARG A 406 -5.25 7.75 13.26
CA ARG A 406 -6.00 9.00 13.07
C ARG A 406 -6.29 9.70 14.38
N TYR A 407 -6.01 10.97 14.41
CA TYR A 407 -6.41 11.90 15.45
C TYR A 407 -7.79 12.53 15.14
N VAL A 408 -8.04 12.83 13.86
CA VAL A 408 -9.37 13.23 13.40
C VAL A 408 -10.36 12.08 13.54
N PHE A 409 -11.64 12.38 13.81
CA PHE A 409 -12.68 11.36 13.94
C PHE A 409 -12.81 10.47 12.70
N ASN A 410 -13.32 9.24 12.88
CA ASN A 410 -13.48 8.30 11.79
C ASN A 410 -14.64 8.74 10.86
N TRP A 411 -14.34 8.86 9.57
CA TRP A 411 -15.35 9.15 8.56
C TRP A 411 -16.19 7.90 8.26
N THR A 412 -17.50 8.01 8.45
CA THR A 412 -18.46 6.90 8.24
C THR A 412 -19.48 7.18 7.14
N GLN A 413 -19.43 8.36 6.54
CA GLN A 413 -20.31 8.77 5.45
C GLN A 413 -19.68 8.39 4.09
N ALA A 414 -20.45 8.51 3.02
CA ALA A 414 -20.00 8.26 1.65
C ALA A 414 -18.83 9.17 1.24
N THR A 415 -18.16 8.79 0.15
CA THR A 415 -17.07 9.58 -0.46
C THR A 415 -17.52 11.02 -0.69
N PRO A 416 -16.81 12.03 -0.20
CA PRO A 416 -17.15 13.43 -0.46
C PRO A 416 -17.06 13.76 -1.95
N MET A 417 -18.07 14.49 -2.43
CA MET A 417 -18.10 15.08 -3.77
C MET A 417 -18.51 16.54 -3.63
N GLY A 418 -18.09 17.40 -4.57
CA GLY A 418 -18.42 18.80 -4.39
C GLY A 418 -18.05 19.74 -5.53
N TRP A 419 -18.07 20.98 -5.15
CA TRP A 419 -17.63 22.11 -5.95
C TRP A 419 -16.84 23.08 -5.07
N ASN A 420 -15.84 23.74 -5.65
CA ASN A 420 -14.97 24.70 -4.98
C ASN A 420 -14.86 25.99 -5.79
N SER A 421 -14.97 27.15 -5.13
CA SER A 421 -15.03 28.44 -5.83
C SER A 421 -13.69 28.92 -6.40
N TRP A 422 -12.56 28.29 -6.02
CA TRP A 422 -11.23 28.69 -6.50
C TRP A 422 -10.99 28.38 -7.97
N GLY A 423 -11.68 27.39 -8.54
CA GLY A 423 -11.47 26.96 -9.92
C GLY A 423 -11.69 28.08 -10.95
N ALA A 424 -12.78 28.83 -10.85
CA ALA A 424 -13.12 29.81 -11.85
C ALA A 424 -13.67 31.14 -11.30
N ILE A 425 -14.28 31.16 -10.10
CA ILE A 425 -14.90 32.38 -9.53
C ILE A 425 -13.86 33.25 -8.82
N GLN A 426 -13.05 32.66 -7.95
CA GLN A 426 -11.96 33.34 -7.21
C GLN A 426 -12.39 34.67 -6.58
N SER A 427 -11.72 35.79 -6.93
CA SER A 427 -11.97 37.13 -6.38
C SER A 427 -13.38 37.70 -6.67
N ASP A 428 -14.08 37.13 -7.64
CA ASP A 428 -15.45 37.54 -7.99
C ASP A 428 -16.51 36.89 -7.08
N LEU A 429 -16.08 36.11 -6.08
CA LEU A 429 -16.99 35.47 -5.14
C LEU A 429 -17.84 36.48 -4.37
N ASN A 430 -19.16 36.29 -4.43
CA ASN A 430 -20.14 37.04 -3.67
C ASN A 430 -21.36 36.14 -3.39
N LEU A 431 -22.22 36.54 -2.48
CA LEU A 431 -23.36 35.76 -2.02
C LEU A 431 -24.33 35.38 -3.17
N THR A 432 -24.55 36.27 -4.14
CA THR A 432 -25.44 36.03 -5.27
C THR A 432 -24.88 34.88 -6.16
N LYS A 433 -23.62 34.98 -6.57
CA LYS A 433 -22.96 33.91 -7.36
C LYS A 433 -22.93 32.58 -6.60
N ALA A 434 -22.58 32.59 -5.31
CA ALA A 434 -22.56 31.42 -4.47
C ALA A 434 -23.93 30.71 -4.43
N LYS A 435 -25.03 31.44 -4.32
CA LYS A 435 -26.42 30.91 -4.36
C LYS A 435 -26.78 30.37 -5.75
N GLN A 436 -26.38 31.05 -6.83
CA GLN A 436 -26.60 30.56 -8.19
C GLN A 436 -25.91 29.21 -8.46
N VAL A 437 -24.72 29.01 -7.93
CA VAL A 437 -24.02 27.72 -7.99
C VAL A 437 -24.79 26.64 -7.21
N VAL A 438 -25.30 26.97 -6.03
CA VAL A 438 -26.17 26.07 -5.26
C VAL A 438 -27.41 25.67 -6.04
N ASP A 439 -28.05 26.63 -6.73
CA ASP A 439 -29.23 26.39 -7.56
C ASP A 439 -28.91 25.50 -8.78
N PHE A 440 -27.75 25.68 -9.41
CA PHE A 440 -27.29 24.81 -10.49
C PHE A 440 -27.22 23.34 -10.03
N PHE A 441 -26.55 23.07 -8.90
CA PHE A 441 -26.47 21.70 -8.39
C PHE A 441 -27.80 21.15 -7.91
N ALA A 442 -28.69 22.00 -7.39
CA ALA A 442 -29.99 21.55 -6.92
C ALA A 442 -30.97 21.25 -8.08
N ASN A 443 -30.93 22.03 -9.15
CA ASN A 443 -31.98 22.03 -10.17
C ASN A 443 -31.50 21.44 -11.51
N GLU A 444 -30.24 21.66 -11.91
CA GLU A 444 -29.76 21.33 -13.26
C GLU A 444 -28.95 20.02 -13.28
N VAL A 445 -28.25 19.67 -12.19
CA VAL A 445 -27.49 18.41 -12.07
C VAL A 445 -27.83 17.65 -10.77
N PRO A 446 -29.10 17.33 -10.50
CA PRO A 446 -29.52 16.75 -9.24
C PRO A 446 -28.98 15.31 -9.01
N VAL A 447 -28.52 14.62 -10.04
CA VAL A 447 -27.92 13.29 -9.95
C VAL A 447 -26.47 13.33 -9.44
N PHE A 448 -25.79 14.47 -9.57
CA PHE A 448 -24.44 14.64 -9.07
C PHE A 448 -24.43 14.69 -7.55
N ARG A 449 -24.52 13.51 -6.94
CA ARG A 449 -24.54 13.27 -5.49
C ARG A 449 -23.73 12.01 -5.17
N ASN A 450 -23.15 11.98 -3.98
CA ASN A 450 -22.54 10.76 -3.47
C ASN A 450 -23.62 9.74 -3.04
N ALA A 451 -23.18 8.58 -2.52
CA ALA A 451 -24.10 7.51 -2.12
C ALA A 451 -25.07 7.93 -0.98
N ASP A 452 -24.70 8.91 -0.16
CA ASP A 452 -25.55 9.48 0.89
C ASP A 452 -26.49 10.59 0.36
N GLN A 453 -26.52 10.78 -0.96
CA GLN A 453 -27.29 11.84 -1.63
C GLN A 453 -26.86 13.25 -1.21
N THR A 454 -25.59 13.46 -0.88
CA THR A 454 -25.03 14.76 -0.46
C THR A 454 -24.00 15.29 -1.45
N LEU A 455 -23.79 16.61 -1.42
CA LEU A 455 -22.77 17.32 -2.19
C LEU A 455 -22.28 18.52 -1.38
N TYR A 456 -20.97 18.74 -1.34
CA TYR A 456 -20.37 19.90 -0.70
C TYR A 456 -20.27 21.08 -1.67
N VAL A 457 -20.63 22.28 -1.23
CA VAL A 457 -20.40 23.54 -1.95
C VAL A 457 -19.45 24.37 -1.11
N ASP A 458 -18.18 24.43 -1.55
CA ASP A 458 -17.06 24.96 -0.79
C ASP A 458 -16.69 26.36 -1.26
N LEU A 459 -16.79 27.35 -0.35
CA LEU A 459 -16.30 28.70 -0.55
C LEU A 459 -14.81 28.74 -0.19
N ASP A 460 -13.97 28.88 -1.21
CA ASP A 460 -12.52 28.96 -1.09
C ASP A 460 -12.05 30.37 -0.70
N SER A 461 -10.80 30.70 -0.88
CA SER A 461 -10.21 32.01 -0.68
C SER A 461 -11.12 33.09 -1.29
N TYR A 462 -11.12 34.31 -0.72
CA TYR A 462 -12.09 35.39 -0.97
C TYR A 462 -13.49 35.16 -0.37
N TRP A 463 -13.71 34.11 0.46
CA TRP A 463 -14.94 33.99 1.23
C TRP A 463 -15.19 35.20 2.14
N ASP A 464 -14.11 35.93 2.50
CA ASP A 464 -14.17 37.15 3.30
C ASP A 464 -14.79 38.35 2.56
N ASN A 465 -15.01 38.24 1.24
CA ASN A 465 -15.91 39.17 0.50
C ASN A 465 -17.34 39.13 1.06
N LEU A 466 -17.74 38.02 1.73
CA LEU A 466 -19.02 37.82 2.37
C LEU A 466 -19.00 38.24 3.87
N THR A 467 -17.91 38.83 4.36
CA THR A 467 -17.79 39.28 5.76
C THR A 467 -17.38 40.75 5.80
N PRO A 468 -18.35 41.67 5.73
CA PRO A 468 -18.05 43.07 5.90
C PRO A 468 -17.29 43.34 7.21
N GLY A 469 -16.09 43.93 7.09
CA GLY A 469 -15.16 44.09 8.20
C GLY A 469 -14.16 42.97 8.38
N GLY A 470 -14.07 42.02 7.42
CA GLY A 470 -13.07 40.94 7.37
C GLY A 470 -13.29 39.86 8.42
N MET A 471 -12.24 39.20 8.87
CA MET A 471 -12.29 38.02 9.78
C MET A 471 -12.88 38.36 11.18
N THR A 472 -12.90 39.63 11.58
CA THR A 472 -13.54 40.06 12.84
C THR A 472 -14.91 40.71 12.63
N GLY A 473 -15.35 40.80 11.37
CA GLY A 473 -16.57 41.50 10.96
C GLY A 473 -17.86 40.67 11.09
N ASP A 474 -18.82 41.01 10.23
CA ASP A 474 -20.14 40.39 10.21
C ASP A 474 -20.19 39.13 9.35
N PHE A 475 -20.55 38.00 9.96
CA PHE A 475 -20.67 36.67 9.34
C PHE A 475 -22.10 36.33 8.85
N SER A 476 -23.01 37.28 8.85
CA SER A 476 -24.41 37.05 8.49
C SER A 476 -24.58 36.48 7.07
N GLN A 477 -23.84 37.00 6.08
CA GLN A 477 -23.90 36.48 4.71
C GLN A 477 -23.36 35.05 4.57
N LEU A 478 -22.31 34.66 5.32
CA LEU A 478 -21.82 33.29 5.37
C LEU A 478 -22.87 32.38 6.01
N THR A 479 -23.53 32.82 7.07
CA THR A 479 -24.63 32.08 7.69
C THR A 479 -25.81 31.92 6.74
N GLU A 480 -26.14 32.98 5.98
CA GLU A 480 -27.19 32.95 4.96
C GLU A 480 -26.85 31.92 3.84
N PHE A 481 -25.60 31.93 3.36
CA PHE A 481 -25.12 30.94 2.38
C PHE A 481 -25.25 29.51 2.91
N ALA A 482 -24.74 29.25 4.12
CA ALA A 482 -24.79 27.93 4.73
C ALA A 482 -26.22 27.41 4.88
N ASN A 483 -27.13 28.26 5.34
CA ASN A 483 -28.56 27.94 5.45
C ASN A 483 -29.18 27.69 4.06
N TYR A 484 -28.78 28.46 3.05
CA TYR A 484 -29.27 28.28 1.68
C TYR A 484 -28.84 26.91 1.11
N CYS A 485 -27.57 26.52 1.26
CA CYS A 485 -27.11 25.19 0.89
C CYS A 485 -27.97 24.09 1.53
N LYS A 486 -28.16 24.17 2.86
CA LYS A 486 -28.97 23.21 3.63
C LYS A 486 -30.42 23.15 3.17
N SER A 487 -31.02 24.29 2.84
CA SER A 487 -32.40 24.37 2.32
C SER A 487 -32.57 23.64 0.98
N LYS A 488 -31.47 23.46 0.23
CA LYS A 488 -31.43 22.73 -1.06
C LYS A 488 -30.90 21.29 -0.92
N GLY A 489 -30.69 20.79 0.31
CA GLY A 489 -30.12 19.46 0.56
C GLY A 489 -28.63 19.33 0.29
N LEU A 490 -27.91 20.46 0.24
CA LEU A 490 -26.46 20.51 0.01
C LEU A 490 -25.73 20.87 1.31
N LYS A 491 -24.43 20.57 1.37
CA LYS A 491 -23.58 20.83 2.52
C LYS A 491 -22.64 22.00 2.25
N PRO A 492 -22.60 23.03 3.12
CA PRO A 492 -21.71 24.16 2.97
C PRO A 492 -20.27 23.80 3.42
N GLY A 493 -19.28 24.18 2.60
CA GLY A 493 -17.86 24.14 2.90
C GLY A 493 -17.25 25.54 3.00
N ILE A 494 -16.13 25.66 3.71
CA ILE A 494 -15.37 26.90 3.87
C ILE A 494 -13.87 26.62 3.85
N TYR A 495 -13.09 27.52 3.26
CA TYR A 495 -11.64 27.50 3.20
C TYR A 495 -11.01 28.32 4.31
N TRP A 496 -9.83 27.93 4.79
CA TRP A 496 -8.99 28.75 5.65
C TRP A 496 -7.53 28.28 5.69
N ALA A 497 -6.60 29.25 5.87
CA ALA A 497 -5.18 28.99 6.08
C ALA A 497 -4.80 29.35 7.55
N PRO A 498 -4.73 28.35 8.45
CA PRO A 498 -4.64 28.60 9.89
C PRO A 498 -3.27 29.13 10.35
N PHE A 499 -2.17 28.80 9.67
CA PHE A 499 -0.81 29.03 10.13
C PHE A 499 -0.05 30.09 9.32
N VAL A 500 -0.79 30.98 8.63
CA VAL A 500 -0.18 32.04 7.80
C VAL A 500 -0.70 33.42 8.14
N ASP A 501 0.15 34.41 7.93
CA ASP A 501 -0.16 35.85 7.96
C ASP A 501 0.13 36.49 6.60
N TRP A 502 -0.90 36.65 5.79
CA TRP A 502 -0.83 37.31 4.49
C TRP A 502 -0.57 38.81 4.59
N GLY A 503 -0.97 39.45 5.71
CA GLY A 503 -0.83 40.86 5.90
C GLY A 503 0.59 41.33 6.12
N LYS A 504 1.44 40.51 6.73
CA LYS A 504 2.87 40.75 7.00
C LYS A 504 3.17 42.09 7.70
N PHE A 505 2.20 42.58 8.48
CA PHE A 505 2.37 43.78 9.30
C PHE A 505 1.81 43.56 10.70
N ASN A 506 2.33 44.33 11.65
CA ASN A 506 1.91 44.21 13.04
C ASN A 506 0.50 44.76 13.25
N ARG A 507 -0.39 43.95 13.80
CA ARG A 507 -1.75 44.22 14.18
C ARG A 507 -2.21 43.23 15.23
N THR A 508 -3.29 43.53 15.94
CA THR A 508 -3.87 42.59 16.91
C THR A 508 -4.42 41.38 16.19
N MET A 509 -4.12 40.19 16.71
CA MET A 509 -4.56 38.90 16.17
C MET A 509 -5.99 38.60 16.59
N GLU A 510 -6.80 38.08 15.70
CA GLU A 510 -8.20 37.76 15.89
C GLU A 510 -8.42 36.86 17.13
N GLY A 511 -9.38 37.24 17.98
CA GLY A 511 -9.74 36.48 19.18
C GLY A 511 -8.70 36.52 20.31
N SER A 512 -7.67 37.38 20.23
CA SER A 512 -6.61 37.45 21.22
C SER A 512 -6.21 38.89 21.60
N SER A 513 -5.38 39.02 22.64
CA SER A 513 -4.70 40.28 22.99
C SER A 513 -3.27 40.36 22.45
N TYR A 514 -2.82 39.32 21.76
CA TYR A 514 -1.49 39.28 21.15
C TYR A 514 -1.48 40.00 19.80
N ASN A 515 -0.30 40.42 19.38
CA ASN A 515 -0.09 40.95 18.05
C ASN A 515 0.50 39.88 17.15
N TYR A 516 0.29 39.98 15.82
CA TYR A 516 0.79 39.05 14.85
C TYR A 516 2.33 38.87 14.92
N GLN A 517 3.09 39.97 15.13
CA GLN A 517 4.54 39.96 15.27
C GLN A 517 5.06 39.09 16.41
N ASP A 518 4.25 38.87 17.46
CA ASP A 518 4.60 38.05 18.61
C ASP A 518 4.46 36.56 18.24
N CYS A 519 3.62 36.26 17.26
CA CYS A 519 3.26 34.90 16.82
C CYS A 519 4.03 34.43 15.57
N TRP A 520 4.81 35.30 14.91
CA TRP A 520 5.56 34.90 13.73
C TRP A 520 6.66 33.87 14.05
N THR A 521 6.73 32.80 13.25
CA THR A 521 7.88 31.89 13.21
C THR A 521 9.10 32.63 12.69
N LYS A 522 10.25 32.54 13.38
CA LYS A 522 11.46 33.32 13.07
C LYS A 522 12.67 32.44 12.84
N VAL A 523 13.52 32.87 11.90
CA VAL A 523 14.87 32.33 11.67
C VAL A 523 15.85 33.49 11.63
N ASN A 524 16.92 33.41 12.42
CA ASN A 524 17.89 34.49 12.64
C ASN A 524 17.21 35.80 13.08
N GLY A 525 16.16 35.68 13.92
CA GLY A 525 15.39 36.80 14.44
C GLY A 525 14.43 37.45 13.44
N GLN A 526 14.38 37.01 12.19
CA GLN A 526 13.51 37.53 11.13
C GLN A 526 12.31 36.63 10.90
N PRO A 527 11.10 37.17 10.62
CA PRO A 527 9.93 36.39 10.25
C PRO A 527 10.21 35.55 9.02
N LEU A 528 9.75 34.28 9.04
CA LEU A 528 9.82 33.39 7.90
C LEU A 528 8.74 33.74 6.88
N ASP A 529 9.16 34.20 5.72
CA ASP A 529 8.32 34.41 4.55
C ASP A 529 8.40 33.16 3.65
N LEU A 530 7.26 32.52 3.49
CA LEU A 530 7.08 31.39 2.59
C LEU A 530 5.83 31.63 1.75
N ASP A 531 5.93 31.48 0.43
CA ASP A 531 4.83 31.62 -0.52
C ASP A 531 4.06 32.98 -0.43
N GLY A 532 4.77 34.03 0.04
CA GLY A 532 4.22 35.38 0.17
C GLY A 532 3.52 35.68 1.51
N ALA A 533 3.50 34.73 2.44
CA ALA A 533 2.95 34.89 3.78
C ALA A 533 3.99 34.65 4.88
N TYR A 534 3.84 35.31 6.03
CA TYR A 534 4.64 34.96 7.20
C TYR A 534 4.04 33.73 7.89
N ALA A 535 4.90 32.77 8.22
CA ALA A 535 4.51 31.61 9.02
C ALA A 535 4.21 32.03 10.47
N LEU A 536 3.18 31.40 11.07
CA LEU A 536 2.82 31.57 12.46
C LEU A 536 3.31 30.37 13.29
N ASP A 537 3.89 30.64 14.47
CA ASP A 537 4.23 29.62 15.45
C ASP A 537 2.95 28.89 15.92
N PRO A 538 2.77 27.58 15.61
CA PRO A 538 1.58 26.84 15.98
C PRO A 538 1.42 26.64 17.49
N THR A 539 2.50 26.80 18.23
CA THR A 539 2.52 26.60 19.68
C THR A 539 2.14 27.88 20.44
N HIS A 540 2.16 29.05 19.77
CA HIS A 540 1.93 30.33 20.40
C HIS A 540 0.44 30.49 20.79
N PRO A 541 0.13 30.96 22.03
CA PRO A 541 -1.26 31.12 22.50
C PRO A 541 -2.09 32.08 21.64
N GLY A 542 -1.48 33.09 21.00
CA GLY A 542 -2.15 33.97 20.04
C GLY A 542 -2.62 33.19 18.81
N THR A 543 -1.77 32.33 18.22
CA THR A 543 -2.14 31.47 17.09
C THR A 543 -3.27 30.53 17.48
N LYS A 544 -3.18 29.89 18.66
CA LYS A 544 -4.24 29.02 19.21
C LYS A 544 -5.56 29.80 19.41
N ALA A 545 -5.51 31.01 19.93
CA ALA A 545 -6.71 31.84 20.12
C ALA A 545 -7.37 32.23 18.78
N ARG A 546 -6.57 32.56 17.74
CA ARG A 546 -7.05 32.81 16.37
C ARG A 546 -7.75 31.58 15.79
N ILE A 547 -7.18 30.39 15.98
CA ILE A 547 -7.80 29.14 15.55
C ILE A 547 -9.15 28.94 16.24
N ALA A 548 -9.21 29.04 17.57
CA ALA A 548 -10.45 28.88 18.31
C ALA A 548 -11.50 29.90 17.88
N TYR A 549 -11.12 31.17 17.69
CA TYR A 549 -12.02 32.24 17.27
C TYR A 549 -12.68 31.95 15.92
N LEU A 550 -11.89 31.65 14.89
CA LEU A 550 -12.44 31.47 13.54
C LEU A 550 -13.19 30.12 13.39
N ILE A 551 -12.71 29.05 13.99
CA ILE A 551 -13.43 27.77 13.97
C ILE A 551 -14.80 27.91 14.63
N ASN A 552 -14.90 28.63 15.77
CA ASN A 552 -16.18 28.88 16.40
C ASN A 552 -17.12 29.75 15.52
N LYS A 553 -16.60 30.73 14.78
CA LYS A 553 -17.38 31.50 13.81
C LYS A 553 -17.91 30.61 12.68
N PHE A 554 -17.09 29.74 12.10
CA PHE A 554 -17.51 28.82 11.02
C PHE A 554 -18.55 27.81 11.54
N LYS A 555 -18.35 27.24 12.73
CA LYS A 555 -19.35 26.36 13.38
C LYS A 555 -20.67 27.08 13.60
N ALA A 556 -20.63 28.31 14.14
CA ALA A 556 -21.82 29.11 14.37
C ALA A 556 -22.56 29.52 13.09
N SER A 557 -21.83 29.71 11.98
CA SER A 557 -22.41 29.95 10.66
C SER A 557 -23.00 28.71 10.02
N GLY A 558 -22.68 27.48 10.54
CA GLY A 558 -23.32 26.24 10.13
C GLY A 558 -22.59 25.50 9.03
N PHE A 559 -21.28 25.71 8.81
CA PHE A 559 -20.47 24.96 7.88
C PHE A 559 -20.29 23.49 8.32
N GLU A 560 -20.17 22.57 7.34
CA GLU A 560 -20.04 21.13 7.55
C GLU A 560 -18.76 20.55 6.93
N MET A 561 -17.96 21.38 6.26
CA MET A 561 -16.64 21.04 5.72
C MET A 561 -15.71 22.22 5.92
N ILE A 562 -14.45 21.96 6.20
CA ILE A 562 -13.38 22.94 6.19
C ILE A 562 -12.22 22.45 5.29
N LYS A 563 -11.84 23.28 4.31
CA LYS A 563 -10.62 23.13 3.51
C LYS A 563 -9.52 23.94 4.18
N ILE A 564 -8.48 23.26 4.70
CA ILE A 564 -7.34 23.90 5.35
C ILE A 564 -6.11 23.85 4.46
N ASP A 565 -5.38 24.94 4.40
CA ASP A 565 -4.32 25.14 3.42
C ASP A 565 -3.03 25.70 4.02
N PHE A 566 -1.93 25.62 3.24
CA PHE A 566 -0.60 26.11 3.60
C PHE A 566 -0.08 25.52 4.93
N LEU A 567 -0.39 24.25 5.19
CA LEU A 567 -0.04 23.60 6.44
C LEU A 567 1.46 23.36 6.61
N ALA A 568 2.22 23.36 5.54
CA ALA A 568 3.69 23.28 5.58
C ALA A 568 4.31 24.45 6.39
N HIS A 569 3.65 25.62 6.43
CA HIS A 569 4.10 26.75 7.27
C HIS A 569 4.19 26.41 8.76
N ALA A 570 3.32 25.50 9.24
CA ALA A 570 3.33 25.06 10.63
C ALA A 570 4.46 24.08 10.98
N SER A 571 5.13 23.52 9.96
CA SER A 571 6.20 22.52 10.13
C SER A 571 7.60 23.08 9.95
N LEU A 572 7.75 24.39 9.70
CA LEU A 572 9.06 25.01 9.45
C LEU A 572 9.94 25.00 10.69
N GLU A 573 11.23 24.79 10.50
CA GLU A 573 12.24 24.90 11.56
C GLU A 573 12.42 26.37 11.96
N ALA A 574 12.50 26.64 13.25
CA ALA A 574 12.56 27.99 13.83
C ALA A 574 13.73 28.14 14.81
N ASP A 575 14.07 29.40 15.15
CA ASP A 575 15.04 29.71 16.21
C ASP A 575 14.58 29.15 17.55
N SER A 576 13.28 29.22 17.82
CA SER A 576 12.60 28.65 19.00
C SER A 576 11.09 28.64 18.75
N PHE A 577 10.39 27.80 19.49
CA PHE A 577 8.94 27.79 19.58
C PHE A 577 8.50 28.33 20.95
N TYR A 578 7.28 28.87 21.03
CA TYR A 578 6.75 29.43 22.27
C TYR A 578 6.60 28.36 23.37
N GLU A 579 6.15 27.16 23.03
CA GLU A 579 5.90 26.08 23.97
C GLU A 579 7.23 25.41 24.40
N PRO A 580 7.56 25.40 25.71
CA PRO A 580 8.77 24.72 26.20
C PRO A 580 8.74 23.23 25.87
N GLY A 581 9.90 22.71 25.39
CA GLY A 581 10.05 21.29 24.99
C GLY A 581 9.69 21.00 23.55
N VAL A 582 9.22 21.96 22.79
CA VAL A 582 9.11 21.89 21.33
C VAL A 582 10.41 22.39 20.71
N TYR A 583 11.12 21.52 20.02
CA TYR A 583 12.45 21.78 19.46
C TYR A 583 12.49 21.74 17.94
N THR A 584 11.47 21.15 17.31
CA THR A 584 11.44 20.89 15.86
C THR A 584 10.14 21.37 15.24
N GLY A 585 10.19 21.69 13.94
CA GLY A 585 9.00 22.10 13.19
C GLY A 585 7.91 21.03 13.19
N MET A 586 8.27 19.72 13.21
CA MET A 586 7.27 18.65 13.24
C MET A 586 6.57 18.53 14.61
N GLN A 587 7.27 18.80 15.70
CA GLN A 587 6.64 18.89 17.02
C GLN A 587 5.67 20.07 17.08
N ALA A 588 6.04 21.23 16.52
CA ALA A 588 5.16 22.40 16.44
C ALA A 588 3.95 22.12 15.55
N TYR A 589 4.15 21.47 14.42
CA TYR A 589 3.07 21.02 13.52
C TYR A 589 2.05 20.14 14.26
N LYS A 590 2.53 19.14 15.02
CA LYS A 590 1.69 18.28 15.85
C LYS A 590 0.82 19.10 16.79
N VAL A 591 1.44 20.01 17.58
CA VAL A 591 0.75 20.84 18.58
C VAL A 591 -0.34 21.69 17.91
N GLY A 592 -0.03 22.32 16.76
CA GLY A 592 -0.97 23.15 16.04
C GLY A 592 -2.13 22.37 15.43
N MET A 593 -1.83 21.23 14.81
CA MET A 593 -2.86 20.39 14.17
C MET A 593 -3.77 19.72 15.20
N GLU A 594 -3.23 19.18 16.29
CA GLU A 594 -4.05 18.59 17.36
C GLU A 594 -4.99 19.65 17.95
N TYR A 595 -4.48 20.86 18.22
CA TYR A 595 -5.34 21.97 18.70
C TYR A 595 -6.44 22.34 17.70
N LEU A 596 -6.13 22.44 16.41
CA LEU A 596 -7.11 22.73 15.36
C LEU A 596 -8.24 21.68 15.33
N ILE A 597 -7.86 20.38 15.34
CA ILE A 597 -8.83 19.28 15.29
C ILE A 597 -9.70 19.25 16.56
N ASP A 598 -9.13 19.52 17.73
CA ASP A 598 -9.87 19.64 18.99
C ASP A 598 -10.90 20.78 18.92
N GLN A 599 -10.56 21.94 18.32
CA GLN A 599 -11.52 23.04 18.15
C GLN A 599 -12.66 22.69 17.18
N LEU A 600 -12.41 21.86 16.17
CA LEU A 600 -13.44 21.35 15.25
C LEU A 600 -14.42 20.39 15.94
N ASP A 601 -13.97 19.65 16.95
CA ASP A 601 -14.79 18.77 17.79
C ASP A 601 -15.72 17.85 16.97
N GLY A 602 -15.18 17.25 15.91
CA GLY A 602 -15.93 16.33 15.05
C GLY A 602 -17.05 16.96 14.21
N SER A 603 -17.12 18.28 14.13
CA SER A 603 -18.25 19.01 13.51
C SER A 603 -18.20 19.07 11.99
N MET A 604 -17.03 18.91 11.37
CA MET A 604 -16.81 19.16 9.94
C MET A 604 -15.97 18.06 9.29
N LEU A 605 -16.22 17.80 8.00
CA LEU A 605 -15.25 17.13 7.12
C LEU A 605 -13.99 17.99 7.04
N VAL A 606 -12.82 17.42 7.33
CA VAL A 606 -11.53 18.12 7.23
C VAL A 606 -10.82 17.72 5.96
N TYR A 607 -10.55 18.70 5.11
CA TYR A 607 -9.88 18.56 3.82
C TYR A 607 -8.61 19.40 3.78
N ALA A 608 -7.44 18.80 3.54
CA ALA A 608 -6.17 19.51 3.43
C ALA A 608 -5.79 19.77 1.97
N ALA A 609 -5.43 21.02 1.67
CA ALA A 609 -4.83 21.41 0.39
C ALA A 609 -3.30 21.26 0.45
N ILE A 610 -2.50 22.34 0.40
CA ILE A 610 -1.05 22.25 0.52
C ILE A 610 -0.66 21.82 1.93
N SER A 611 0.01 20.69 2.05
CA SER A 611 0.31 20.08 3.35
C SER A 611 1.43 19.04 3.26
N PRO A 612 2.15 18.74 4.34
CA PRO A 612 3.09 17.61 4.41
C PRO A 612 2.42 16.31 3.99
N ASN A 613 3.06 15.58 3.06
CA ASN A 613 2.44 14.44 2.37
C ASN A 613 2.03 13.29 3.30
N ILE A 614 2.78 13.03 4.36
CA ILE A 614 2.60 11.86 5.22
C ILE A 614 2.09 12.26 6.59
N ALA A 615 2.76 13.19 7.26
CA ALA A 615 2.42 13.60 8.62
C ALA A 615 0.98 14.13 8.79
N THR A 616 0.39 14.70 7.71
CA THR A 616 -1.00 15.22 7.71
C THR A 616 -2.03 14.10 7.78
N GLY A 617 -1.67 12.85 7.43
CA GLY A 617 -2.60 11.71 7.29
C GLY A 617 -3.43 11.38 8.52
N ARG A 618 -2.92 11.70 9.72
CA ARG A 618 -3.66 11.47 10.96
C ARG A 618 -4.67 12.57 11.32
N TYR A 619 -4.57 13.77 10.70
CA TYR A 619 -5.34 14.95 11.09
C TYR A 619 -6.50 15.29 10.17
N VAL A 620 -6.56 14.68 8.97
CA VAL A 620 -7.57 15.01 7.97
C VAL A 620 -8.21 13.78 7.36
N HIS A 621 -9.42 13.93 6.84
CA HIS A 621 -10.14 12.86 6.13
C HIS A 621 -9.72 12.80 4.67
N MET A 622 -9.57 13.96 4.04
CA MET A 622 -9.31 14.12 2.62
C MET A 622 -8.09 15.01 2.42
N ARG A 623 -7.30 14.69 1.40
CA ARG A 623 -6.11 15.46 1.06
C ARG A 623 -5.96 15.60 -0.45
N ARG A 624 -5.58 16.77 -0.91
CA ARG A 624 -5.22 17.03 -2.30
C ARG A 624 -3.86 16.41 -2.63
N ILE A 625 -3.79 15.61 -3.71
CA ILE A 625 -2.58 14.86 -4.08
C ILE A 625 -1.51 15.73 -4.76
N ALA A 626 -1.96 16.80 -5.44
CA ALA A 626 -1.11 17.75 -6.18
C ALA A 626 -1.41 19.19 -5.73
N CYS A 627 -0.68 20.17 -6.21
CA CYS A 627 -1.04 21.60 -6.05
C CYS A 627 -2.26 21.95 -6.93
N ASP A 628 -2.59 23.25 -7.01
CA ASP A 628 -3.72 23.74 -7.79
C ASP A 628 -3.66 23.23 -9.25
N ALA A 629 -4.76 22.67 -9.67
CA ALA A 629 -4.93 22.17 -11.03
C ALA A 629 -6.28 22.65 -11.59
N TYR A 630 -6.25 23.26 -12.75
CA TYR A 630 -7.41 23.91 -13.34
C TYR A 630 -7.94 23.12 -14.54
N LYS A 631 -7.63 23.55 -15.75
CA LYS A 631 -8.17 23.08 -17.00
C LYS A 631 -7.09 22.53 -17.95
N GLY A 632 -7.52 21.81 -18.97
CA GLY A 632 -6.64 21.36 -20.04
C GLY A 632 -5.83 20.12 -19.72
N ILE A 633 -5.14 19.63 -20.75
CA ILE A 633 -4.40 18.36 -20.68
C ILE A 633 -3.13 18.46 -19.83
N SER A 634 -2.49 19.63 -19.76
CA SER A 634 -1.28 19.84 -18.96
C SER A 634 -1.56 19.70 -17.46
N GLU A 635 -2.69 20.25 -16.98
CA GLU A 635 -3.10 20.13 -15.57
C GLU A 635 -3.54 18.69 -15.24
N THR A 636 -4.19 18.01 -16.22
CA THR A 636 -4.46 16.58 -16.11
C THR A 636 -3.17 15.77 -15.96
N ALA A 637 -2.15 16.05 -16.79
CA ALA A 637 -0.84 15.40 -16.71
C ALA A 637 -0.14 15.69 -15.38
N TYR A 638 -0.22 16.92 -14.89
CA TYR A 638 0.34 17.34 -13.62
C TYR A 638 -0.29 16.59 -12.43
N THR A 639 -1.61 16.54 -12.36
CA THR A 639 -2.33 15.80 -11.31
C THR A 639 -2.00 14.30 -11.36
N LEU A 640 -1.98 13.73 -12.56
CA LEU A 640 -1.72 12.30 -12.72
C LEU A 640 -0.26 11.89 -12.52
N ASN A 641 0.71 12.81 -12.61
CA ASN A 641 2.05 12.58 -12.08
C ASN A 641 1.99 12.23 -10.59
N SER A 642 1.31 13.06 -9.81
CA SER A 642 1.17 12.83 -8.37
C SER A 642 0.38 11.56 -8.05
N THR A 643 -0.69 11.26 -8.81
CA THR A 643 -1.44 10.01 -8.65
C THR A 643 -0.59 8.79 -9.06
N THR A 644 0.24 8.90 -10.12
CA THR A 644 1.14 7.81 -10.56
C THR A 644 2.07 7.32 -9.45
N TYR A 645 2.55 8.23 -8.61
CA TYR A 645 3.54 7.89 -7.59
C TYR A 645 3.02 8.03 -6.15
N GLY A 646 1.81 8.56 -5.95
CA GLY A 646 1.22 8.84 -4.64
C GLY A 646 -0.11 8.14 -4.34
N TRP A 647 -0.68 7.30 -5.24
CA TRP A 647 -1.97 6.59 -5.03
C TRP A 647 -2.03 5.83 -3.70
N TRP A 648 -0.90 5.29 -3.24
CA TRP A 648 -0.77 4.52 -2.00
C TRP A 648 -1.12 5.32 -0.73
N GLN A 649 -1.15 6.65 -0.81
CA GLN A 649 -1.58 7.52 0.30
C GLN A 649 -3.04 7.25 0.69
N ASN A 650 -3.86 6.66 -0.16
CA ASN A 650 -5.17 6.15 0.21
C ASN A 650 -5.17 5.10 1.36
N GLN A 651 -4.01 4.57 1.73
CA GLN A 651 -3.90 3.71 2.91
C GLN A 651 -3.86 4.54 4.22
N MET A 652 -3.51 5.81 4.13
CA MET A 652 -3.39 6.74 5.27
C MET A 652 -4.58 7.70 5.34
N TYR A 653 -4.99 8.26 4.20
CA TYR A 653 -6.14 9.15 4.08
C TYR A 653 -7.42 8.36 3.77
N SER A 654 -8.58 8.83 4.22
CA SER A 654 -9.85 8.26 3.74
C SER A 654 -9.98 8.48 2.25
N PHE A 655 -9.61 9.68 1.80
CA PHE A 655 -9.74 10.13 0.41
C PHE A 655 -8.52 10.95 -0.01
N ILE A 656 -8.12 10.79 -1.28
CA ILE A 656 -7.18 11.67 -1.95
C ILE A 656 -7.89 12.35 -3.12
N ASP A 657 -7.52 13.60 -3.38
CA ASP A 657 -8.23 14.46 -4.32
C ASP A 657 -7.32 15.02 -5.41
N ALA A 658 -7.88 15.15 -6.62
CA ALA A 658 -7.20 15.64 -7.82
C ALA A 658 -7.25 17.17 -7.97
N ASP A 659 -7.74 17.87 -6.96
CA ASP A 659 -8.17 19.27 -7.03
C ASP A 659 -9.39 19.50 -7.95
N HIS A 660 -9.93 20.73 -7.96
CA HIS A 660 -11.14 21.08 -8.68
C HIS A 660 -11.00 20.86 -10.20
N VAL A 661 -11.99 20.19 -10.77
CA VAL A 661 -12.11 19.97 -12.23
C VAL A 661 -12.74 21.19 -12.86
N VAL A 662 -12.02 21.84 -13.76
CA VAL A 662 -12.51 23.00 -14.54
C VAL A 662 -12.56 22.62 -16.00
N PHE A 663 -13.74 22.71 -16.62
CA PHE A 663 -13.93 22.42 -18.05
C PHE A 663 -13.66 23.65 -18.92
N ALA A 664 -14.14 24.81 -18.49
CA ALA A 664 -14.00 26.06 -19.21
C ALA A 664 -14.35 25.92 -20.71
N ASN A 665 -13.56 26.55 -21.58
CA ASN A 665 -13.72 26.46 -23.03
C ASN A 665 -12.76 25.46 -23.70
N GLU A 666 -12.19 24.53 -22.93
CA GLU A 666 -11.28 23.51 -23.45
C GLU A 666 -12.03 22.52 -24.38
N SER A 667 -11.31 21.68 -25.08
CA SER A 667 -11.89 20.64 -25.95
C SER A 667 -12.65 19.58 -25.11
N GLU A 668 -13.57 18.87 -25.74
CA GLU A 668 -14.30 17.76 -25.08
C GLU A 668 -13.36 16.64 -24.61
N GLY A 669 -12.28 16.38 -25.37
CA GLY A 669 -11.25 15.40 -24.98
C GLY A 669 -10.55 15.81 -23.70
N GLU A 670 -10.11 17.07 -23.62
CA GLU A 670 -9.47 17.60 -22.41
C GLU A 670 -10.42 17.63 -21.21
N ASN A 671 -11.70 17.95 -21.43
CA ASN A 671 -12.70 17.88 -20.35
C ASN A 671 -12.90 16.44 -19.86
N ARG A 672 -12.99 15.44 -20.76
CA ARG A 672 -13.04 14.03 -20.36
C ARG A 672 -11.79 13.61 -19.61
N ALA A 673 -10.61 14.00 -20.09
CA ALA A 673 -9.34 13.67 -19.45
C ALA A 673 -9.24 14.30 -18.05
N ARG A 674 -9.64 15.57 -17.90
CA ARG A 674 -9.62 16.27 -16.60
C ARG A 674 -10.61 15.64 -15.61
N LEU A 675 -11.83 15.31 -16.05
CA LEU A 675 -12.80 14.57 -15.23
C LEU A 675 -12.26 13.18 -14.82
N ALA A 676 -11.72 12.43 -15.80
CA ALA A 676 -11.17 11.12 -15.55
C ALA A 676 -9.99 11.16 -14.55
N SER A 677 -9.18 12.23 -14.54
CA SER A 677 -8.10 12.35 -13.56
C SER A 677 -8.61 12.42 -12.12
N ALA A 678 -9.75 13.07 -11.89
CA ALA A 678 -10.42 13.08 -10.59
C ALA A 678 -10.98 11.68 -10.24
N LEU A 679 -11.66 11.03 -11.18
CA LEU A 679 -12.18 9.67 -10.98
C LEU A 679 -11.07 8.65 -10.67
N VAL A 680 -9.92 8.77 -11.36
CA VAL A 680 -8.74 7.92 -11.16
C VAL A 680 -8.09 8.20 -9.79
N THR A 681 -8.13 9.44 -9.32
CA THR A 681 -7.61 9.81 -8.00
C THR A 681 -8.55 9.40 -6.87
N GLY A 682 -9.87 9.30 -7.10
CA GLY A 682 -10.82 8.66 -6.20
C GLY A 682 -11.89 9.58 -5.59
N THR A 683 -11.85 10.90 -5.88
CA THR A 683 -12.89 11.87 -5.49
C THR A 683 -13.15 12.85 -6.63
N LEU A 684 -14.27 13.57 -6.57
CA LEU A 684 -14.63 14.53 -7.61
C LEU A 684 -15.13 15.84 -7.00
N ILE A 685 -14.29 16.86 -7.14
CA ILE A 685 -14.61 18.27 -6.85
C ILE A 685 -14.59 19.02 -8.18
N THR A 686 -15.64 19.77 -8.52
CA THR A 686 -15.69 20.61 -9.71
C THR A 686 -15.38 22.07 -9.35
N GLY A 687 -15.07 22.91 -10.34
CA GLY A 687 -14.65 24.29 -10.08
C GLY A 687 -15.06 25.32 -11.11
N ASP A 688 -15.95 25.01 -12.07
CA ASP A 688 -16.42 25.98 -13.05
C ASP A 688 -17.33 27.04 -12.44
N ASP A 689 -17.44 28.23 -13.10
CA ASP A 689 -18.39 29.27 -12.75
C ASP A 689 -19.81 28.93 -13.24
N TYR A 690 -20.54 28.15 -12.44
CA TYR A 690 -21.93 27.78 -12.77
C TYR A 690 -22.95 28.93 -12.52
N ALA A 691 -22.52 30.07 -12.00
CA ALA A 691 -23.34 31.29 -11.95
C ALA A 691 -23.40 32.02 -13.30
N SER A 692 -22.52 31.65 -14.22
CA SER A 692 -22.45 32.20 -15.58
C SER A 692 -22.78 31.13 -16.62
N ASP A 693 -23.23 31.54 -17.81
CA ASP A 693 -23.50 30.65 -18.92
C ASP A 693 -22.25 30.45 -19.77
N GLY A 694 -22.05 29.20 -20.24
CA GLY A 694 -20.94 28.83 -21.11
C GLY A 694 -20.95 27.33 -21.43
N VAL A 695 -20.08 26.94 -22.36
CA VAL A 695 -19.98 25.55 -22.85
C VAL A 695 -19.70 24.57 -21.72
N TRP A 696 -18.95 24.97 -20.69
CA TRP A 696 -18.68 24.17 -19.51
C TRP A 696 -19.94 23.76 -18.74
N LYS A 697 -20.96 24.62 -18.69
CA LYS A 697 -22.22 24.34 -17.99
C LYS A 697 -22.99 23.21 -18.69
N THR A 698 -23.10 23.22 -20.02
CA THR A 698 -23.73 22.17 -20.80
C THR A 698 -22.97 20.84 -20.66
N ARG A 699 -21.64 20.88 -20.78
CA ARG A 699 -20.80 19.67 -20.61
C ARG A 699 -20.91 19.09 -19.20
N SER A 700 -20.99 19.94 -18.16
CA SER A 700 -21.22 19.49 -16.80
C SER A 700 -22.58 18.80 -16.63
N GLN A 701 -23.63 19.33 -17.28
CA GLN A 701 -24.94 18.67 -17.29
C GLN A 701 -24.90 17.27 -17.91
N GLU A 702 -24.08 17.06 -18.94
CA GLU A 702 -23.91 15.75 -19.60
C GLU A 702 -23.03 14.80 -18.76
N LEU A 703 -21.85 15.25 -18.33
CA LEU A 703 -20.83 14.39 -17.73
C LEU A 703 -21.09 14.10 -16.26
N LEU A 704 -21.56 15.09 -15.47
CA LEU A 704 -21.79 14.93 -14.03
C LEU A 704 -23.07 14.17 -13.70
N GLN A 705 -23.92 13.86 -14.70
CA GLN A 705 -25.10 13.02 -14.53
C GLN A 705 -24.91 11.60 -15.04
N ASN A 706 -23.71 11.23 -15.49
CA ASN A 706 -23.39 9.89 -15.93
C ASN A 706 -23.17 8.97 -14.72
N SER A 707 -24.16 8.16 -14.38
CA SER A 707 -24.12 7.25 -13.23
C SER A 707 -23.01 6.19 -13.30
N ASP A 708 -22.61 5.77 -14.50
CA ASP A 708 -21.52 4.79 -14.67
C ASP A 708 -20.15 5.41 -14.26
N LEU A 709 -19.96 6.72 -14.51
CA LEU A 709 -18.78 7.44 -14.06
C LEU A 709 -18.79 7.67 -12.54
N LEU A 710 -19.94 8.06 -11.97
CA LEU A 710 -20.06 8.35 -10.55
C LEU A 710 -19.89 7.11 -9.67
N GLN A 711 -20.25 5.93 -10.15
CA GLN A 711 -20.01 4.66 -9.43
C GLN A 711 -18.54 4.38 -9.14
N ILE A 712 -17.63 4.87 -9.99
CA ILE A 712 -16.19 4.58 -9.87
C ILE A 712 -15.60 5.10 -8.56
N ILE A 713 -16.12 6.23 -8.06
CA ILE A 713 -15.60 6.90 -6.86
C ILE A 713 -16.38 6.53 -5.58
N ASN A 714 -17.35 5.61 -5.63
CA ASN A 714 -18.14 5.25 -4.45
C ASN A 714 -17.30 4.70 -3.29
N ASP A 715 -16.19 4.04 -3.57
CA ASP A 715 -15.27 3.52 -2.56
C ASP A 715 -14.21 4.53 -2.10
N GLY A 716 -14.12 5.70 -2.75
CA GLY A 716 -13.14 6.74 -2.44
C GLY A 716 -11.68 6.36 -2.67
N LYS A 717 -11.42 5.32 -3.49
CA LYS A 717 -10.07 4.80 -3.70
C LYS A 717 -9.50 5.17 -5.07
N ALA A 718 -8.22 5.51 -5.08
CA ALA A 718 -7.49 5.76 -6.32
C ALA A 718 -7.29 4.49 -7.14
N PHE A 719 -7.13 4.66 -8.44
CA PHE A 719 -6.61 3.62 -9.32
C PHE A 719 -5.13 3.41 -9.05
N ARG A 720 -4.66 2.19 -9.26
CA ARG A 720 -3.23 1.86 -9.23
C ARG A 720 -2.62 2.13 -10.61
N PRO A 721 -1.43 2.77 -10.70
CA PRO A 721 -0.71 2.88 -11.98
C PRO A 721 -0.27 1.49 -12.43
N VAL A 722 -0.34 1.20 -13.73
CA VAL A 722 0.06 -0.10 -14.27
C VAL A 722 1.59 -0.19 -14.32
N GLU A 723 2.23 0.80 -14.89
CA GLU A 723 3.69 0.93 -14.95
C GLU A 723 4.08 2.30 -14.38
N GLY A 724 5.15 2.34 -13.63
CA GLY A 724 5.77 3.60 -13.22
C GLY A 724 6.55 4.19 -14.38
N ASN A 725 6.28 5.42 -14.72
CA ASN A 725 7.03 6.11 -15.77
C ASN A 725 8.38 6.62 -15.30
N THR A 726 9.09 7.23 -16.21
CA THR A 726 10.39 7.82 -15.98
C THR A 726 10.27 9.33 -15.82
N GLY A 727 11.09 9.90 -14.96
CA GLY A 727 11.12 11.34 -14.74
C GLY A 727 9.82 11.86 -14.14
N TRP A 728 9.35 12.97 -14.66
CA TRP A 728 8.17 13.69 -14.17
C TRP A 728 6.90 13.38 -14.97
N ASP A 729 6.99 12.55 -15.98
CA ASP A 729 5.85 12.24 -16.81
C ASP A 729 4.83 11.38 -16.04
N PRO A 730 3.52 11.64 -16.21
CA PRO A 730 2.51 10.79 -15.64
C PRO A 730 2.43 9.46 -16.39
N ASN A 731 1.93 8.43 -15.72
CA ASN A 731 1.58 7.20 -16.40
C ASN A 731 0.38 7.41 -17.34
N ALA A 732 0.37 6.69 -18.46
CA ALA A 732 -0.78 6.69 -19.35
C ALA A 732 -1.88 5.70 -18.90
N LEU A 733 -1.56 4.70 -18.09
CA LEU A 733 -2.42 3.54 -17.82
C LEU A 733 -2.64 3.36 -16.32
N PHE A 734 -3.92 3.35 -15.91
CA PHE A 734 -4.33 3.12 -14.53
C PHE A 734 -5.41 2.04 -14.47
N VAL A 735 -5.42 1.24 -13.41
CA VAL A 735 -6.38 0.15 -13.23
C VAL A 735 -6.97 0.15 -11.83
N LYS A 736 -8.26 -0.23 -11.75
CA LYS A 736 -9.00 -0.43 -10.50
C LYS A 736 -9.94 -1.61 -10.63
N SER A 737 -10.06 -2.40 -9.59
CA SER A 737 -11.02 -3.50 -9.52
C SER A 737 -12.03 -3.24 -8.40
N MET A 738 -13.32 -3.37 -8.72
CA MET A 738 -14.45 -3.23 -7.79
C MET A 738 -15.40 -4.39 -8.01
N GLY A 739 -15.38 -5.39 -7.14
CA GLY A 739 -16.12 -6.62 -7.33
C GLY A 739 -15.71 -7.32 -8.63
N ASN A 740 -16.69 -7.62 -9.50
CA ASN A 740 -16.47 -8.25 -10.81
C ASN A 740 -16.22 -7.25 -11.95
N SER A 741 -16.15 -5.97 -11.65
CA SER A 741 -15.83 -4.94 -12.62
C SER A 741 -14.39 -4.50 -12.49
N HIS A 742 -13.69 -4.42 -13.63
CA HIS A 742 -12.36 -3.89 -13.71
C HIS A 742 -12.41 -2.63 -14.57
N TYR A 743 -11.81 -1.57 -14.10
CA TYR A 743 -11.77 -0.29 -14.78
C TYR A 743 -10.35 -0.02 -15.25
N VAL A 744 -10.21 0.36 -16.50
CA VAL A 744 -8.94 0.72 -17.12
C VAL A 744 -9.08 2.13 -17.71
N ALA A 745 -8.26 3.06 -17.22
CA ALA A 745 -8.14 4.40 -17.76
C ALA A 745 -6.86 4.53 -18.59
N VAL A 746 -6.99 4.99 -19.82
CA VAL A 746 -5.87 5.18 -20.75
C VAL A 746 -5.86 6.62 -21.22
N PHE A 747 -4.84 7.37 -20.83
CA PHE A 747 -4.66 8.78 -21.14
C PHE A 747 -3.71 8.98 -22.32
N ASN A 748 -4.06 9.88 -23.21
CA ASN A 748 -3.19 10.42 -24.23
C ASN A 748 -2.94 11.90 -23.98
N TYR A 749 -1.76 12.22 -23.52
CA TYR A 749 -1.35 13.62 -23.23
C TYR A 749 -0.81 14.34 -24.45
N GLY A 750 -0.66 13.64 -25.58
CA GLY A 750 -0.08 14.19 -26.81
C GLY A 750 -1.08 14.91 -27.70
N ALA A 751 -0.56 15.66 -28.68
CA ALA A 751 -1.32 16.44 -29.65
C ALA A 751 -1.89 15.62 -30.84
N GLU A 752 -1.59 14.31 -30.89
CA GLU A 752 -2.07 13.41 -31.96
C GLU A 752 -2.71 12.16 -31.31
N ALA A 753 -3.62 11.53 -32.08
CA ALA A 753 -4.23 10.27 -31.65
C ALA A 753 -3.18 9.17 -31.55
N LYS A 754 -3.27 8.34 -30.53
CA LYS A 754 -2.31 7.27 -30.21
C LYS A 754 -3.01 5.95 -29.93
N SER A 755 -2.48 4.86 -30.45
CA SER A 755 -2.90 3.50 -30.09
C SER A 755 -2.07 2.97 -28.92
N PHE A 756 -2.77 2.44 -27.92
CA PHE A 756 -2.17 1.80 -26.74
C PHE A 756 -2.50 0.32 -26.74
N THR A 757 -1.49 -0.52 -26.66
CA THR A 757 -1.65 -1.96 -26.46
C THR A 757 -1.47 -2.27 -24.98
N ILE A 758 -2.50 -2.82 -24.36
CA ILE A 758 -2.59 -3.15 -22.93
C ILE A 758 -2.43 -4.64 -22.77
N ASP A 759 -1.35 -5.07 -22.13
CA ASP A 759 -1.15 -6.44 -21.72
C ASP A 759 -2.09 -6.73 -20.52
N LEU A 760 -3.00 -7.69 -20.69
CA LEU A 760 -3.98 -8.05 -19.68
C LEU A 760 -3.33 -8.59 -18.39
N ALA A 761 -2.25 -9.34 -18.50
CA ALA A 761 -1.53 -9.84 -17.34
C ALA A 761 -0.91 -8.69 -16.51
N ARG A 762 -0.43 -7.63 -17.19
CA ARG A 762 0.12 -6.44 -16.50
C ARG A 762 -0.95 -5.63 -15.76
N VAL A 763 -2.21 -5.70 -16.19
CA VAL A 763 -3.34 -5.09 -15.46
C VAL A 763 -4.04 -6.06 -14.50
N GLY A 764 -3.50 -7.25 -14.31
CA GLY A 764 -4.04 -8.25 -13.38
C GLY A 764 -5.26 -9.01 -13.92
N LEU A 765 -5.44 -9.03 -15.25
CA LEU A 765 -6.56 -9.68 -15.91
C LEU A 765 -6.09 -10.81 -16.82
N ASN A 766 -7.01 -11.69 -17.17
CA ASN A 766 -6.82 -12.70 -18.21
C ASN A 766 -7.78 -12.46 -19.41
N ALA A 767 -7.54 -13.13 -20.53
CA ALA A 767 -8.33 -12.94 -21.74
C ALA A 767 -9.82 -13.27 -21.59
N GLN A 768 -10.20 -14.10 -20.63
CA GLN A 768 -11.59 -14.47 -20.36
C GLN A 768 -12.34 -13.35 -19.60
N GLN A 769 -11.62 -12.56 -18.81
CA GLN A 769 -12.16 -11.44 -18.02
C GLN A 769 -12.38 -10.17 -18.86
N ALA A 770 -11.81 -10.10 -20.05
CA ALA A 770 -11.93 -8.96 -20.97
C ALA A 770 -12.99 -9.16 -22.06
N ASN A 771 -13.93 -10.10 -21.90
CA ASN A 771 -14.92 -10.42 -22.94
C ASN A 771 -16.03 -9.39 -23.13
N GLN A 772 -16.29 -8.55 -22.13
CA GLN A 772 -17.23 -7.43 -22.23
C GLN A 772 -16.52 -6.15 -21.89
N MET A 773 -16.42 -5.25 -22.86
CA MET A 773 -15.80 -3.94 -22.73
C MET A 773 -16.84 -2.87 -22.99
N LYS A 774 -16.96 -1.90 -22.08
CA LYS A 774 -17.83 -0.72 -22.22
C LYS A 774 -16.99 0.54 -22.06
N ASP A 775 -17.03 1.43 -23.03
CA ASP A 775 -16.51 2.79 -22.87
C ASP A 775 -17.50 3.62 -22.06
N LEU A 776 -17.08 4.13 -20.92
CA LEU A 776 -17.99 4.76 -19.95
C LEU A 776 -18.38 6.19 -20.32
N PHE A 777 -17.61 6.89 -21.17
CA PHE A 777 -17.99 8.21 -21.64
C PHE A 777 -19.03 8.13 -22.75
N SER A 778 -18.85 7.24 -23.70
CA SER A 778 -19.82 7.07 -24.81
C SER A 778 -20.98 6.11 -24.48
N GLY A 779 -20.86 5.31 -23.41
CA GLY A 779 -21.80 4.24 -23.06
C GLY A 779 -21.77 3.05 -24.02
N SER A 780 -20.90 3.08 -25.05
CA SER A 780 -20.87 2.08 -26.12
C SER A 780 -20.11 0.82 -25.71
N ASN A 781 -20.63 -0.34 -26.08
CA ASN A 781 -19.89 -1.58 -25.99
C ASN A 781 -18.81 -1.61 -27.10
N LEU A 782 -17.58 -1.92 -26.69
CA LEU A 782 -16.46 -2.08 -27.59
C LEU A 782 -16.33 -3.54 -28.05
N PRO A 783 -15.88 -3.80 -29.28
CA PRO A 783 -15.63 -5.15 -29.73
C PRO A 783 -14.50 -5.77 -28.90
N SER A 784 -14.65 -7.03 -28.50
CA SER A 784 -13.63 -7.79 -27.80
C SER A 784 -12.47 -8.15 -28.77
N ASN A 785 -11.62 -7.20 -29.08
CA ASN A 785 -10.41 -7.43 -29.89
C ASN A 785 -9.26 -7.94 -28.99
N THR A 786 -9.53 -9.03 -28.24
CA THR A 786 -8.50 -9.69 -27.43
C THR A 786 -7.66 -10.59 -28.35
N THR A 787 -6.52 -10.09 -28.79
CA THR A 787 -5.54 -10.90 -29.52
C THR A 787 -4.46 -11.35 -28.52
N ALA A 788 -4.36 -12.65 -28.27
CA ALA A 788 -3.27 -13.25 -27.49
C ALA A 788 -2.96 -12.59 -26.13
N GLY A 789 -4.02 -12.19 -25.35
CA GLY A 789 -3.81 -11.65 -24.01
C GLY A 789 -3.58 -10.14 -23.94
N SER A 790 -3.86 -9.39 -24.99
CA SER A 790 -3.78 -7.94 -25.01
C SER A 790 -5.04 -7.28 -25.59
N ILE A 791 -5.27 -6.01 -25.25
CA ILE A 791 -6.31 -5.14 -25.80
C ILE A 791 -5.64 -3.94 -26.46
N THR A 792 -6.08 -3.53 -27.64
CA THR A 792 -5.60 -2.29 -28.28
C THR A 792 -6.72 -1.25 -28.31
N LEU A 793 -6.45 -0.06 -27.76
CA LEU A 793 -7.35 1.08 -27.72
C LEU A 793 -6.74 2.27 -28.45
N ASN A 794 -7.52 2.90 -29.34
CA ASN A 794 -7.14 4.17 -29.92
C ASN A 794 -7.70 5.33 -29.09
N VAL A 795 -6.82 6.20 -28.61
CA VAL A 795 -7.16 7.37 -27.78
C VAL A 795 -6.88 8.63 -28.58
N PRO A 796 -7.87 9.50 -28.81
CA PRO A 796 -7.67 10.76 -29.49
C PRO A 796 -6.62 11.65 -28.83
N ALA A 797 -6.19 12.70 -29.49
CA ALA A 797 -5.29 13.72 -28.95
C ALA A 797 -5.90 14.38 -27.71
N ALA A 798 -5.10 14.62 -26.69
CA ALA A 798 -5.48 15.28 -25.45
C ALA A 798 -6.80 14.72 -24.85
N ASP A 799 -6.90 13.39 -24.71
CA ASP A 799 -8.15 12.69 -24.35
C ASP A 799 -7.86 11.46 -23.49
N VAL A 800 -8.91 10.76 -23.09
CA VAL A 800 -8.88 9.53 -22.29
C VAL A 800 -9.87 8.50 -22.84
N ARG A 801 -9.56 7.21 -22.67
CA ARG A 801 -10.53 6.12 -22.68
C ARG A 801 -10.67 5.55 -21.29
N LEU A 802 -11.87 5.53 -20.76
CA LEU A 802 -12.21 4.91 -19.48
C LEU A 802 -13.12 3.73 -19.74
N ILE A 803 -12.53 2.53 -19.65
CA ILE A 803 -13.16 1.29 -20.06
C ILE A 803 -13.53 0.47 -18.82
N GLN A 804 -14.77 0.01 -18.77
CA GLN A 804 -15.18 -1.03 -17.85
C GLN A 804 -15.04 -2.39 -18.53
N LEU A 805 -14.28 -3.27 -17.89
CA LEU A 805 -14.17 -4.66 -18.25
C LEU A 805 -14.98 -5.46 -17.23
N ARG A 806 -15.84 -6.35 -17.72
CA ARG A 806 -16.58 -7.28 -16.86
C ARG A 806 -16.11 -8.70 -17.14
N GLU A 807 -15.90 -9.43 -16.06
CA GLU A 807 -15.85 -10.87 -16.17
C GLU A 807 -17.21 -11.33 -16.70
N SER A 808 -17.24 -12.03 -17.83
CA SER A 808 -18.38 -12.89 -18.07
C SER A 808 -18.42 -13.86 -16.89
N ALA A 809 -19.51 -13.87 -16.15
CA ALA A 809 -19.68 -14.83 -15.07
C ALA A 809 -19.33 -16.21 -15.62
N LEU A 810 -18.14 -16.72 -15.30
CA LEU A 810 -17.85 -18.13 -15.53
C LEU A 810 -18.86 -18.86 -14.67
N PRO A 811 -19.63 -19.78 -15.25
CA PRO A 811 -20.54 -20.60 -14.45
C PRO A 811 -19.70 -21.19 -13.33
N VAL A 812 -20.22 -21.15 -12.11
CA VAL A 812 -19.62 -21.88 -10.99
C VAL A 812 -19.21 -23.25 -11.49
N THR A 813 -17.92 -23.59 -11.36
CA THR A 813 -17.45 -24.88 -11.83
C THR A 813 -17.98 -25.93 -10.87
N LEU A 814 -19.17 -26.45 -11.22
CA LEU A 814 -19.82 -27.54 -10.50
C LEU A 814 -19.00 -28.81 -10.76
N VAL A 815 -18.38 -29.32 -9.70
CA VAL A 815 -17.70 -30.61 -9.71
C VAL A 815 -18.57 -31.60 -8.97
N ASN A 816 -18.81 -32.79 -9.58
CA ASN A 816 -19.58 -33.89 -8.96
C ASN A 816 -21.00 -33.52 -8.55
N VAL A 817 -21.85 -33.16 -9.52
CA VAL A 817 -23.30 -33.11 -9.26
C VAL A 817 -23.83 -34.54 -9.38
N GLU A 818 -24.35 -35.08 -8.28
CA GLU A 818 -24.93 -36.43 -8.21
C GLU A 818 -26.28 -36.40 -7.50
N ALA A 819 -27.17 -37.32 -7.91
CA ALA A 819 -28.43 -37.55 -7.25
C ALA A 819 -28.57 -39.06 -6.96
N LYS A 820 -28.77 -39.40 -5.71
CA LYS A 820 -28.90 -40.81 -5.26
C LYS A 820 -30.23 -41.04 -4.56
N LYS A 821 -30.83 -42.18 -4.86
CA LYS A 821 -31.99 -42.67 -4.12
C LYS A 821 -31.59 -43.08 -2.69
N VAL A 822 -32.25 -42.56 -1.71
CA VAL A 822 -32.09 -42.93 -0.31
C VAL A 822 -33.49 -43.24 0.23
N ASN A 823 -33.84 -44.54 0.37
CA ASN A 823 -35.17 -44.99 0.74
C ASN A 823 -36.22 -44.43 -0.24
N ARG A 824 -37.18 -43.63 0.27
CA ARG A 824 -38.27 -43.01 -0.52
C ARG A 824 -37.93 -41.54 -0.86
N THR A 825 -36.69 -41.09 -0.68
CA THR A 825 -36.23 -39.73 -0.94
C THR A 825 -35.10 -39.72 -2.00
N THR A 826 -34.85 -38.58 -2.60
CA THR A 826 -33.66 -38.35 -3.42
C THR A 826 -32.72 -37.37 -2.73
N ARG A 827 -31.48 -37.80 -2.51
CA ARG A 827 -30.41 -36.90 -2.01
C ARG A 827 -29.59 -36.41 -3.19
N LEU A 828 -29.51 -35.09 -3.36
CA LEU A 828 -28.64 -34.40 -4.28
C LEU A 828 -27.43 -33.90 -3.52
N ASN A 829 -26.22 -34.16 -4.05
CA ASN A 829 -24.98 -33.60 -3.55
C ASN A 829 -24.26 -32.95 -4.72
N TRP A 830 -23.67 -31.78 -4.46
CA TRP A 830 -22.80 -31.14 -5.42
C TRP A 830 -21.67 -30.40 -4.70
N LYS A 831 -20.61 -30.09 -5.44
CA LYS A 831 -19.44 -29.42 -4.94
C LYS A 831 -19.02 -28.36 -5.94
N THR A 832 -18.64 -27.20 -5.44
CA THR A 832 -18.02 -26.12 -6.21
C THR A 832 -16.51 -26.09 -5.95
N THR A 833 -15.70 -25.70 -6.91
CA THR A 833 -14.25 -25.42 -6.70
C THR A 833 -14.02 -23.97 -6.32
N ALA A 834 -14.80 -23.09 -6.91
CA ALA A 834 -14.86 -21.67 -6.61
C ALA A 834 -16.26 -21.16 -6.90
N GLU A 835 -16.67 -20.09 -6.26
CA GLU A 835 -17.92 -19.38 -6.52
C GLU A 835 -17.63 -17.90 -6.70
N VAL A 836 -18.35 -17.28 -7.63
CA VAL A 836 -18.29 -15.83 -7.85
C VAL A 836 -19.71 -15.34 -7.94
N ASN A 837 -20.09 -14.42 -7.05
CA ASN A 837 -21.42 -13.81 -6.95
C ASN A 837 -22.60 -14.79 -6.83
N ASN A 838 -22.38 -16.03 -6.44
CA ASN A 838 -23.43 -17.05 -6.37
C ASN A 838 -24.42 -16.76 -5.23
N ARG A 839 -25.62 -16.33 -5.56
CA ARG A 839 -26.68 -16.07 -4.58
C ARG A 839 -27.24 -17.37 -4.01
N GLU A 840 -27.65 -18.31 -4.90
CA GLU A 840 -28.35 -19.53 -4.50
C GLU A 840 -28.34 -20.60 -5.60
N PHE A 841 -28.58 -21.83 -5.20
CA PHE A 841 -28.92 -22.94 -6.09
C PHE A 841 -30.39 -23.25 -5.94
N ILE A 842 -31.19 -23.14 -7.00
CA ILE A 842 -32.57 -23.58 -7.06
C ILE A 842 -32.55 -25.00 -7.57
N ILE A 843 -33.13 -25.94 -6.80
CA ILE A 843 -33.24 -27.33 -7.15
C ILE A 843 -34.57 -27.54 -7.91
N GLU A 844 -34.48 -28.03 -9.12
CA GLU A 844 -35.65 -28.27 -9.98
C GLU A 844 -35.81 -29.74 -10.28
N ARG A 845 -37.09 -30.20 -10.32
CA ARG A 845 -37.48 -31.56 -10.65
C ARG A 845 -38.43 -31.60 -11.84
N SER A 846 -38.30 -32.64 -12.68
CA SER A 846 -39.16 -32.93 -13.81
C SER A 846 -39.47 -34.43 -13.86
N LEU A 847 -40.60 -34.82 -14.50
CA LEU A 847 -40.94 -36.21 -14.78
C LEU A 847 -40.71 -36.60 -16.25
N ASP A 848 -40.50 -35.62 -17.12
CA ASP A 848 -40.29 -35.79 -18.57
C ASP A 848 -38.95 -35.22 -19.09
N ALA A 849 -38.07 -34.72 -18.20
CA ALA A 849 -36.83 -34.07 -18.50
C ALA A 849 -36.97 -32.77 -19.34
N LYS A 850 -38.18 -32.23 -19.49
CA LYS A 850 -38.50 -31.02 -20.25
C LYS A 850 -39.12 -29.94 -19.36
N ALA A 851 -40.18 -30.24 -18.65
CA ALA A 851 -40.88 -29.30 -17.78
C ALA A 851 -40.35 -29.45 -16.34
N PHE A 852 -39.41 -28.55 -15.97
CA PHE A 852 -38.82 -28.51 -14.63
C PHE A 852 -39.57 -27.55 -13.72
N LYS A 853 -39.78 -27.94 -12.47
CA LYS A 853 -40.40 -27.13 -11.43
C LYS A 853 -39.48 -27.03 -10.23
N PRO A 854 -39.31 -25.84 -9.62
CA PRO A 854 -38.50 -25.68 -8.40
C PRO A 854 -39.12 -26.48 -7.25
N ILE A 855 -38.28 -27.17 -6.50
CA ILE A 855 -38.65 -27.95 -5.30
C ILE A 855 -37.94 -27.52 -4.04
N GLY A 856 -36.97 -26.56 -4.13
CA GLY A 856 -36.25 -25.98 -3.01
C GLY A 856 -35.08 -25.14 -3.44
N THR A 857 -34.48 -24.44 -2.48
CA THR A 857 -33.32 -23.59 -2.67
C THR A 857 -32.26 -23.88 -1.62
N VAL A 858 -30.98 -23.68 -1.99
CA VAL A 858 -29.82 -23.73 -1.09
C VAL A 858 -29.00 -22.46 -1.34
N ALA A 859 -28.74 -21.70 -0.28
CA ALA A 859 -27.97 -20.46 -0.40
C ALA A 859 -26.53 -20.75 -0.92
N GLY A 860 -26.06 -19.94 -1.85
CA GLY A 860 -24.67 -19.92 -2.29
C GLY A 860 -23.76 -19.24 -1.28
N ALA A 861 -22.45 -19.34 -1.46
CA ALA A 861 -21.46 -18.69 -0.59
C ALA A 861 -21.06 -17.27 -1.06
N GLY A 862 -21.79 -16.69 -2.02
CA GLY A 862 -21.40 -15.42 -2.65
C GLY A 862 -20.16 -15.61 -3.51
N SER A 863 -19.04 -15.08 -3.07
CA SER A 863 -17.73 -15.27 -3.72
C SER A 863 -16.79 -16.05 -2.81
N SER A 864 -16.26 -17.17 -3.30
CA SER A 864 -15.35 -18.05 -2.56
C SER A 864 -14.35 -18.71 -3.51
N THR A 865 -13.09 -18.66 -3.16
CA THR A 865 -12.01 -19.41 -3.85
C THR A 865 -11.80 -20.79 -3.27
N LYS A 866 -12.54 -21.15 -2.19
CA LYS A 866 -12.47 -22.46 -1.55
C LYS A 866 -13.53 -23.39 -2.10
N SER A 867 -13.21 -24.66 -2.16
CA SER A 867 -14.15 -25.69 -2.56
C SER A 867 -15.21 -25.90 -1.48
N ILE A 868 -16.51 -25.82 -1.86
CA ILE A 868 -17.65 -25.94 -0.95
C ILE A 868 -18.55 -27.08 -1.38
N ALA A 869 -18.99 -27.86 -0.43
CA ALA A 869 -19.92 -28.98 -0.66
C ALA A 869 -21.34 -28.62 -0.18
N TYR A 870 -22.32 -28.96 -1.00
CA TYR A 870 -23.73 -28.68 -0.77
C TYR A 870 -24.57 -29.97 -0.83
N GLN A 871 -25.68 -29.97 -0.16
CA GLN A 871 -26.63 -31.08 -0.15
C GLN A 871 -28.08 -30.58 -0.13
N PHE A 872 -28.96 -31.29 -0.84
CA PHE A 872 -30.40 -31.09 -0.75
C PHE A 872 -31.10 -32.48 -0.75
N THR A 873 -32.21 -32.64 -0.02
CA THR A 873 -32.98 -33.86 0.02
C THR A 873 -34.42 -33.61 -0.44
N ASP A 874 -34.79 -34.17 -1.59
CA ASP A 874 -36.17 -34.23 -2.02
C ASP A 874 -36.87 -35.32 -1.22
N THR A 875 -37.77 -34.94 -0.32
CA THR A 875 -38.56 -35.83 0.53
C THR A 875 -39.80 -36.34 -0.14
N THR A 876 -40.19 -35.78 -1.28
CA THR A 876 -41.45 -36.08 -2.01
C THR A 876 -41.22 -36.42 -3.49
N PRO A 877 -40.22 -37.27 -3.86
CA PRO A 877 -40.06 -37.67 -5.25
C PRO A 877 -41.28 -38.49 -5.70
N THR A 878 -41.61 -38.42 -6.99
CA THR A 878 -42.70 -39.27 -7.53
C THR A 878 -42.22 -40.71 -7.59
N LEU A 879 -42.90 -41.60 -6.86
CA LEU A 879 -42.60 -43.03 -6.80
C LEU A 879 -43.04 -43.71 -8.12
N ASN A 880 -42.41 -44.82 -8.42
CA ASN A 880 -42.66 -45.65 -9.60
C ASN A 880 -42.40 -44.99 -10.95
N GLN A 881 -41.68 -43.86 -10.93
CA GLN A 881 -41.30 -43.10 -12.11
C GLN A 881 -39.85 -42.69 -12.04
N THR A 882 -39.30 -42.24 -13.15
CA THR A 882 -38.00 -41.54 -13.19
C THR A 882 -38.24 -40.08 -12.86
N ASN A 883 -37.54 -39.59 -11.85
CA ASN A 883 -37.48 -38.17 -11.51
C ASN A 883 -36.18 -37.62 -12.09
N TYR A 884 -36.27 -36.53 -12.81
CA TYR A 884 -35.13 -35.81 -13.37
C TYR A 884 -34.88 -34.58 -12.53
N TYR A 885 -33.61 -34.33 -12.17
CA TYR A 885 -33.18 -33.20 -11.36
C TYR A 885 -32.16 -32.39 -12.07
N ARG A 886 -32.17 -31.09 -11.86
CA ARG A 886 -31.10 -30.18 -12.21
C ARG A 886 -30.98 -29.08 -11.17
N LEU A 887 -29.81 -28.47 -11.09
CA LEU A 887 -29.56 -27.27 -10.32
C LEU A 887 -29.65 -26.07 -11.25
N LYS A 888 -30.38 -25.05 -10.86
CA LYS A 888 -30.32 -23.72 -11.45
C LYS A 888 -29.53 -22.84 -10.47
N GLN A 889 -28.28 -22.56 -10.79
CA GLN A 889 -27.48 -21.58 -10.06
C GLN A 889 -27.97 -20.19 -10.43
N VAL A 890 -28.13 -19.30 -9.46
CA VAL A 890 -28.54 -17.91 -9.66
C VAL A 890 -27.57 -16.99 -8.96
N ASP A 891 -27.01 -16.04 -9.68
CA ASP A 891 -26.05 -15.05 -9.19
C ASP A 891 -26.76 -13.83 -8.58
N LEU A 892 -26.01 -12.97 -7.88
CA LEU A 892 -26.53 -11.76 -7.22
C LEU A 892 -27.16 -10.77 -8.20
N ASP A 893 -26.68 -10.76 -9.45
CA ASP A 893 -27.22 -9.95 -10.56
C ASP A 893 -28.40 -10.60 -11.30
N GLN A 894 -28.92 -11.74 -10.79
CA GLN A 894 -30.00 -12.56 -11.32
C GLN A 894 -29.69 -13.35 -12.58
N THR A 895 -28.47 -13.30 -13.10
CA THR A 895 -28.03 -14.22 -14.15
C THR A 895 -28.03 -15.66 -13.61
N PHE A 896 -28.21 -16.65 -14.49
CA PHE A 896 -28.28 -18.03 -14.04
C PHE A 896 -27.68 -19.03 -15.04
N ALA A 897 -27.27 -20.17 -14.53
CA ALA A 897 -26.80 -21.32 -15.30
C ALA A 897 -27.43 -22.63 -14.79
N TYR A 898 -27.50 -23.63 -15.66
CA TYR A 898 -28.02 -24.96 -15.29
C TYR A 898 -26.92 -26.01 -15.20
N SER A 899 -27.05 -26.93 -14.23
CA SER A 899 -26.24 -28.13 -14.20
C SER A 899 -26.71 -29.14 -15.26
N LYS A 900 -25.94 -30.22 -15.45
CA LYS A 900 -26.41 -31.41 -16.17
C LYS A 900 -27.66 -31.99 -15.49
N THR A 901 -28.59 -32.54 -16.29
CA THR A 901 -29.79 -33.26 -15.78
C THR A 901 -29.40 -34.64 -15.25
N LEU A 902 -29.86 -34.95 -14.05
CA LEU A 902 -29.65 -36.23 -13.37
C LEU A 902 -30.97 -37.00 -13.32
N ALA A 903 -30.95 -38.31 -13.52
CA ALA A 903 -32.10 -39.16 -13.49
C ALA A 903 -32.05 -40.13 -12.29
N VAL A 904 -33.10 -40.16 -11.49
CA VAL A 904 -33.26 -41.10 -10.36
C VAL A 904 -34.58 -41.88 -10.55
N ARG A 905 -34.45 -43.17 -10.74
CA ARG A 905 -35.61 -44.04 -10.91
C ARG A 905 -36.02 -44.68 -9.59
N PHE A 906 -37.31 -44.54 -9.25
CA PHE A 906 -37.96 -45.28 -8.17
C PHE A 906 -38.70 -46.46 -8.78
N ALA A 907 -38.01 -47.63 -8.85
CA ALA A 907 -38.69 -48.89 -9.21
C ALA A 907 -39.57 -49.34 -8.02
N ASP A 908 -40.72 -49.92 -8.30
CA ASP A 908 -41.59 -50.51 -7.30
C ASP A 908 -40.88 -51.72 -6.64
N GLN A 909 -40.42 -51.59 -5.42
CA GLN A 909 -39.89 -52.71 -4.61
C GLN A 909 -41.02 -53.50 -3.93
N ASP A 910 -42.31 -53.13 -4.16
CA ASP A 910 -43.43 -53.66 -3.54
C ASP A 910 -44.31 -54.52 -4.52
N SER A 911 -43.78 -54.91 -5.66
CA SER A 911 -44.41 -55.80 -6.57
C SER A 911 -44.19 -57.29 -6.19
N LEU A 912 -45.23 -58.08 -6.29
CA LEU A 912 -45.13 -59.51 -6.17
C LEU A 912 -44.29 -60.02 -7.35
N THR A 913 -43.17 -60.72 -7.08
CA THR A 913 -42.31 -61.26 -8.11
C THR A 913 -42.23 -62.75 -8.10
N LEU A 914 -42.36 -63.40 -9.29
CA LEU A 914 -42.37 -64.86 -9.49
C LEU A 914 -41.11 -65.22 -10.26
N PHE A 915 -40.37 -66.23 -9.76
CA PHE A 915 -39.12 -66.69 -10.45
C PHE A 915 -38.87 -68.21 -10.25
N PRO A 916 -38.58 -69.02 -11.31
CA PRO A 916 -38.70 -68.65 -12.70
C PRO A 916 -40.10 -68.46 -13.17
N ASN A 917 -40.39 -67.57 -14.09
CA ASN A 917 -41.66 -67.36 -14.70
C ASN A 917 -41.52 -66.91 -16.16
N PRO A 918 -41.72 -67.78 -17.17
CA PRO A 918 -42.44 -69.07 -17.08
C PRO A 918 -41.72 -70.17 -16.25
N THR A 919 -42.50 -71.14 -15.74
CA THR A 919 -41.92 -72.23 -14.93
C THR A 919 -42.46 -73.60 -15.39
N HIS A 920 -41.62 -74.67 -15.23
CA HIS A 920 -41.99 -76.05 -15.41
C HIS A 920 -42.46 -76.78 -14.11
N GLY A 921 -42.41 -76.02 -12.94
CA GLY A 921 -42.86 -76.67 -11.69
C GLY A 921 -42.39 -75.89 -10.45
N PRO A 922 -41.12 -75.88 -10.07
CA PRO A 922 -40.63 -75.11 -8.92
C PRO A 922 -40.79 -73.62 -9.18
N LEU A 923 -41.35 -72.84 -8.23
CA LEU A 923 -41.61 -71.42 -8.32
C LEU A 923 -41.27 -70.75 -6.99
N THR A 924 -40.46 -69.70 -7.03
CA THR A 924 -40.18 -68.84 -5.93
C THR A 924 -41.07 -67.60 -6.06
N VAL A 925 -41.85 -67.29 -5.02
CA VAL A 925 -42.73 -66.15 -4.91
C VAL A 925 -42.08 -65.18 -3.91
N LYS A 926 -41.56 -64.05 -4.39
CA LYS A 926 -41.03 -63.00 -3.49
C LYS A 926 -42.16 -62.16 -2.98
N VAL A 927 -42.31 -62.12 -1.65
CA VAL A 927 -43.42 -61.44 -0.94
C VAL A 927 -43.05 -59.93 -0.75
N PRO A 928 -43.93 -59.04 -1.22
CA PRO A 928 -43.75 -57.59 -0.98
C PRO A 928 -43.67 -57.23 0.51
N ARG A 929 -42.93 -56.16 0.85
CA ARG A 929 -42.77 -55.70 2.25
C ARG A 929 -44.08 -55.15 2.84
N THR A 930 -45.01 -54.77 1.98
CA THR A 930 -46.34 -54.23 2.37
C THR A 930 -47.28 -55.27 2.82
N LEU A 931 -47.05 -56.55 2.56
CA LEU A 931 -47.89 -57.66 3.09
C LEU A 931 -47.35 -58.13 4.44
N VAL A 932 -48.19 -58.19 5.45
CA VAL A 932 -47.82 -58.48 6.85
C VAL A 932 -48.70 -59.54 7.44
N GLY A 933 -48.22 -60.25 8.44
CA GLY A 933 -48.94 -61.30 9.14
C GLY A 933 -49.08 -62.60 8.37
N GLU A 934 -50.23 -63.34 8.58
CA GLU A 934 -50.56 -64.58 7.86
C GLU A 934 -50.89 -64.21 6.40
N LEU A 935 -50.33 -64.99 5.44
CA LEU A 935 -50.56 -64.78 4.00
C LEU A 935 -51.34 -65.89 3.40
N ARG A 936 -52.40 -65.54 2.65
CA ARG A 936 -53.14 -66.48 1.80
C ARG A 936 -52.64 -66.37 0.35
N LEU A 937 -52.02 -67.46 -0.15
CA LEU A 937 -51.60 -67.55 -1.54
C LEU A 937 -52.71 -68.29 -2.29
N GLU A 938 -53.15 -67.74 -3.41
CA GLU A 938 -54.15 -68.28 -4.29
C GLU A 938 -53.70 -68.21 -5.76
N ILE A 939 -53.87 -69.36 -6.50
CA ILE A 939 -53.59 -69.34 -7.94
C ILE A 939 -54.92 -69.62 -8.61
N THR A 940 -55.33 -68.78 -9.55
CA THR A 940 -56.56 -68.85 -10.29
C THR A 940 -56.33 -69.02 -11.80
N LYS A 941 -57.20 -69.65 -12.50
CA LYS A 941 -57.30 -69.64 -13.99
C LYS A 941 -57.76 -68.26 -14.44
N ASN A 942 -57.72 -68.01 -15.77
CA ASN A 942 -58.16 -66.77 -16.37
C ASN A 942 -59.70 -66.55 -16.21
N ASP A 943 -60.43 -67.62 -15.96
CA ASP A 943 -61.93 -67.60 -15.67
C ASP A 943 -62.23 -67.33 -14.19
N GLY A 944 -61.20 -67.07 -13.36
CA GLY A 944 -61.33 -66.83 -11.92
C GLY A 944 -61.39 -68.09 -11.07
N THR A 945 -61.37 -69.28 -11.61
CA THR A 945 -61.50 -70.56 -10.87
C THR A 945 -60.21 -70.81 -10.06
N PRO A 946 -60.23 -70.96 -8.74
CA PRO A 946 -59.06 -71.26 -7.93
C PRO A 946 -58.57 -72.70 -8.19
N VAL A 947 -57.22 -72.84 -8.46
CA VAL A 947 -56.61 -74.14 -8.71
C VAL A 947 -55.59 -74.53 -7.62
N LEU A 948 -55.16 -73.57 -6.82
CA LEU A 948 -54.33 -73.79 -5.66
C LEU A 948 -54.57 -72.70 -4.62
N VAL A 949 -54.87 -73.12 -3.37
CA VAL A 949 -54.95 -72.19 -2.23
C VAL A 949 -54.06 -72.72 -1.11
N LYS A 950 -53.18 -71.88 -0.57
CA LYS A 950 -52.30 -72.18 0.59
C LYS A 950 -52.23 -70.99 1.54
N LYS A 951 -52.21 -71.33 2.85
CA LYS A 951 -51.96 -70.32 3.91
C LYS A 951 -50.59 -70.47 4.50
N TYR A 952 -49.97 -69.34 4.84
CA TYR A 952 -48.61 -69.23 5.44
C TYR A 952 -48.72 -68.37 6.67
N THR A 953 -48.47 -68.94 7.86
CA THR A 953 -48.52 -68.26 9.14
C THR A 953 -47.23 -67.49 9.40
N SER A 954 -46.10 -67.87 8.76
CA SER A 954 -44.87 -67.12 8.71
C SER A 954 -44.13 -67.36 7.40
N VAL A 955 -43.38 -66.34 6.88
CA VAL A 955 -42.65 -66.48 5.66
C VAL A 955 -41.20 -66.06 5.95
N ALA A 956 -40.27 -67.04 5.98
CA ALA A 956 -38.85 -66.80 6.15
C ALA A 956 -38.29 -66.09 4.91
N ASP A 957 -37.42 -65.14 5.12
CA ASP A 957 -36.73 -64.39 4.08
C ASP A 957 -37.63 -63.72 3.00
N ARG A 958 -38.89 -63.49 3.35
CA ARG A 958 -39.91 -62.97 2.44
C ARG A 958 -39.97 -63.71 1.10
N SER A 959 -39.87 -65.03 1.15
CA SER A 959 -39.85 -65.87 0.00
C SER A 959 -40.66 -67.16 0.25
N ILE A 960 -41.60 -67.44 -0.63
CA ILE A 960 -42.45 -68.66 -0.59
C ILE A 960 -42.02 -69.57 -1.74
N GLN A 961 -41.66 -70.81 -1.42
CA GLN A 961 -41.39 -71.83 -2.42
C GLN A 961 -42.59 -72.64 -2.64
N ILE A 962 -43.04 -72.78 -3.88
CA ILE A 962 -44.18 -73.65 -4.29
C ILE A 962 -43.82 -74.48 -5.50
N ASN A 963 -44.47 -75.67 -5.60
CA ASN A 963 -44.36 -76.43 -6.80
C ASN A 963 -45.73 -76.42 -7.53
N VAL A 964 -45.71 -75.89 -8.77
CA VAL A 964 -46.91 -75.78 -9.63
C VAL A 964 -46.88 -76.79 -10.79
N ALA A 965 -46.04 -77.85 -10.72
CA ALA A 965 -45.97 -78.90 -11.70
C ALA A 965 -47.34 -79.66 -11.89
N PRO A 966 -48.21 -79.79 -10.85
CA PRO A 966 -49.52 -80.41 -11.02
C PRO A 966 -50.52 -79.57 -11.86
N LEU A 967 -50.24 -78.29 -12.11
CA LEU A 967 -51.10 -77.45 -12.93
C LEU A 967 -50.84 -77.76 -14.44
N ASN A 968 -51.93 -77.72 -15.21
CA ASN A 968 -51.81 -77.81 -16.66
C ASN A 968 -51.00 -76.67 -17.28
N VAL A 969 -50.44 -76.87 -18.43
CA VAL A 969 -49.80 -75.81 -19.20
C VAL A 969 -50.77 -74.67 -19.47
N GLY A 970 -50.39 -73.40 -19.15
CA GLY A 970 -51.33 -72.31 -19.28
C GLY A 970 -50.87 -71.03 -18.50
N VAL A 971 -51.75 -70.04 -18.57
CA VAL A 971 -51.60 -68.76 -17.89
C VAL A 971 -52.52 -68.69 -16.68
N TYR A 972 -51.95 -68.28 -15.55
CA TYR A 972 -52.65 -68.20 -14.27
C TYR A 972 -52.41 -66.84 -13.64
N THR A 973 -53.25 -66.44 -12.68
CA THR A 973 -53.05 -65.35 -11.80
C THR A 973 -52.64 -65.84 -10.40
N LEU A 974 -51.44 -65.49 -9.89
CA LEU A 974 -51.08 -65.78 -8.51
C LEU A 974 -51.35 -64.53 -7.69
N SER A 975 -52.13 -64.70 -6.62
CA SER A 975 -52.38 -63.59 -5.67
C SER A 975 -51.90 -63.95 -4.25
N LEU A 976 -51.34 -62.95 -3.55
CA LEU A 976 -51.06 -63.00 -2.12
C LEU A 976 -51.90 -61.93 -1.42
N GLU A 977 -52.63 -62.37 -0.34
CA GLU A 977 -53.42 -61.49 0.51
C GLU A 977 -53.02 -61.71 1.98
N ASP A 978 -52.92 -60.61 2.71
CA ASP A 978 -52.60 -60.61 4.13
C ASP A 978 -53.87 -60.58 5.00
N THR A 979 -53.73 -60.65 6.33
CA THR A 979 -54.81 -60.56 7.30
C THR A 979 -55.53 -59.23 7.35
N GLU A 980 -54.95 -58.19 6.80
CA GLU A 980 -55.52 -56.83 6.73
C GLU A 980 -56.29 -56.60 5.42
N GLY A 981 -56.27 -57.57 4.52
CA GLY A 981 -57.01 -57.51 3.22
C GLY A 981 -56.15 -56.90 2.11
N ASN A 982 -54.85 -56.61 2.36
CA ASN A 982 -53.92 -56.10 1.32
C ASN A 982 -53.65 -57.25 0.35
N ARG A 983 -53.94 -57.04 -0.94
CA ARG A 983 -53.81 -58.08 -1.98
C ARG A 983 -52.80 -57.59 -3.05
N ARG A 984 -51.86 -58.47 -3.46
CA ARG A 984 -50.94 -58.32 -4.59
C ARG A 984 -51.10 -59.48 -5.56
N GLN A 985 -51.00 -59.21 -6.85
CA GLN A 985 -51.16 -60.23 -7.90
C GLN A 985 -50.01 -60.19 -8.92
N ALA A 986 -49.72 -61.35 -9.45
CA ALA A 986 -48.76 -61.47 -10.53
C ALA A 986 -49.19 -62.56 -11.52
N ARG A 987 -48.90 -62.34 -12.79
CA ARG A 987 -49.17 -63.34 -13.84
C ARG A 987 -48.20 -64.50 -13.73
N LEU A 988 -48.67 -65.71 -13.67
CA LEU A 988 -47.88 -66.92 -13.63
C LEU A 988 -48.05 -67.62 -14.95
N ILE A 989 -46.97 -68.03 -15.62
CA ILE A 989 -47.00 -68.83 -16.84
C ILE A 989 -46.39 -70.21 -16.51
N ARG A 990 -47.22 -71.24 -16.70
CA ARG A 990 -46.83 -72.62 -16.53
C ARG A 990 -46.61 -73.23 -17.93
N ASN A 991 -45.39 -73.63 -18.24
CA ASN A 991 -44.92 -74.27 -19.47
C ASN A 991 -45.05 -75.79 -19.34
#